data_ad160aa0a0e6a9032082457d41e2403e
#
_entry.id   ad160aa0a0e6a9032082457d41e2403e
#
_cell.length_a   1.000
_cell.length_b   1.000
_cell.length_c   1.000
_cell.angle_alpha   90.00
_cell.angle_beta   90.00
_cell.angle_gamma   90.00
#
_symmetry.space_group_name_H-M   'P 1'
#
loop_
_entity.id
_entity.type
_entity.pdbx_description
1 polymer ?
#
loop_
_entity_poly.entity_id
_entity_poly.type
_entity_poly.pdbx_seq_one_letter_code
_entity_poly.pdbx_strand_id
1 'polypeptide(L)'
;MVYSFQQEEVGLEAGRLAERLLRSLLPDDLPSALPAAERAAFNFTLELEELAGLADRVALGPSTGSLVKAAEARNIPWIRLNEGSLIQFGHGKYQKRIQATVTSETRHIAVDIAQDKELTARLLDDVGIPVPRQRVVRDEDAAAAAAHDIGFPVVVKPLDASHGRGVSLNLQGEAEVRLAFQKAQEHRSYVIIEKFIPGHDYRVLIVNGQAVAVAERVPGHVVGDGVHTVQELIDIVNRDSRRGVGHEKVLTRLLVDHQALRLLEQAGLTLESVLAAMRVLYLRSTGNLSTGGTAIDRTDDICYENKEIAIRAAQVVGLDVAGIDFITPDIARPIAEVGGGIVEVNAAPGFRMHVAPSEGAPRDVAGPVMDMLFPPGAPSRIPMAAITGTNGKTTTSRMVAHILKMSGYHVGLTTTDGIYIDGERYLSGDMTGPWSARVVLKHPLVDAAVLETARGGILREGLGYDKVDVGAVLNVAGDHLGLKGVETLEDLAAVKALVVEVVKDGGYAVLNADDPLTAAMAARCDGDPFYFTFDPRNPVVQEHVRKGGRALVLEDGLNGKMLTLYERNQHIPLLWAHLIPATLEGLARFNVANALAAAAIARALGVKVENIRQGLRTFDSSHFQVPGRLNVYDQHPFRVIVDYGHNPPAVQAVADLVQALPREGRAIGVVSAPGDRRNQDIQAIGEIAGRTFDLLFCREDHSRRGRAASEVAGLIHRAAAAAGLPDARIAEVWDETEAIAAALATAQRGDLLVIFADDVQAAWKQVIYWGQGRPESPTPRGAPAFAPELSASPAASETLLGEAPAPETRVRSLHAADGSDRFRLPPVERSSPAAPTAGRGVGHDD
;
A
#
# COMPACT_ATOMS: atom_id res chain seq x y z
N MET A 1 21.31 2.63 -3.53
CA MET A 1 21.23 2.94 -2.08
C MET A 1 19.82 2.57 -1.63
N VAL A 2 19.68 1.87 -0.51
CA VAL A 2 18.37 1.52 0.07
C VAL A 2 18.34 2.05 1.50
N TYR A 3 17.28 2.73 1.87
CA TYR A 3 17.11 3.36 3.19
C TYR A 3 15.61 3.48 3.53
N SER A 4 15.31 3.56 4.82
CA SER A 4 13.95 3.76 5.32
C SER A 4 13.53 5.23 5.19
N PHE A 5 12.25 5.47 5.01
CA PHE A 5 11.67 6.82 4.96
C PHE A 5 10.30 6.84 5.67
N GLN A 6 9.90 8.03 6.12
CA GLN A 6 8.56 8.25 6.69
C GLN A 6 7.58 8.75 5.62
N GLN A 7 8.08 9.60 4.72
CA GLN A 7 7.34 10.17 3.59
C GLN A 7 8.11 9.83 2.32
N GLU A 8 7.44 9.18 1.35
CA GLU A 8 8.10 8.68 0.13
C GLU A 8 8.78 9.79 -0.68
N GLU A 9 8.08 10.91 -0.88
CA GLU A 9 8.58 12.05 -1.64
C GLU A 9 9.81 12.67 -0.97
N VAL A 10 9.76 12.87 0.35
CA VAL A 10 10.90 13.38 1.14
C VAL A 10 12.08 12.41 1.09
N GLY A 11 11.79 11.11 1.21
CA GLY A 11 12.81 10.08 1.11
C GLY A 11 13.52 10.09 -0.24
N LEU A 12 12.79 10.18 -1.33
CA LEU A 12 13.37 10.24 -2.68
C LEU A 12 14.27 11.47 -2.87
N GLU A 13 13.80 12.65 -2.47
CA GLU A 13 14.60 13.89 -2.58
C GLU A 13 15.81 13.89 -1.64
N ALA A 14 15.67 13.35 -0.43
CA ALA A 14 16.82 13.18 0.48
C ALA A 14 17.89 12.26 -0.13
N GLY A 15 17.48 11.18 -0.79
CA GLY A 15 18.40 10.29 -1.50
C GLY A 15 19.10 10.95 -2.67
N ARG A 16 18.39 11.77 -3.46
CA ARG A 16 18.97 12.56 -4.56
C ARG A 16 19.97 13.61 -4.04
N LEU A 17 19.61 14.31 -2.97
CA LEU A 17 20.49 15.28 -2.34
C LEU A 17 21.76 14.62 -1.80
N ALA A 18 21.63 13.47 -1.13
CA ALA A 18 22.77 12.70 -0.62
C ALA A 18 23.69 12.21 -1.76
N GLU A 19 23.12 11.74 -2.88
CA GLU A 19 23.89 11.36 -4.07
C GLU A 19 24.65 12.55 -4.66
N ARG A 20 23.98 13.69 -4.83
CA ARG A 20 24.61 14.92 -5.35
C ARG A 20 25.72 15.41 -4.43
N LEU A 21 25.50 15.38 -3.12
CA LEU A 21 26.54 15.73 -2.15
C LEU A 21 27.76 14.81 -2.28
N LEU A 22 27.56 13.48 -2.30
CA LEU A 22 28.65 12.54 -2.46
C LEU A 22 29.42 12.78 -3.77
N ARG A 23 28.71 12.96 -4.89
CA ARG A 23 29.32 13.23 -6.20
C ARG A 23 30.06 14.58 -6.24
N SER A 24 29.63 15.57 -5.47
CA SER A 24 30.32 16.86 -5.35
C SER A 24 31.64 16.79 -4.59
N LEU A 25 31.80 15.78 -3.73
CA LEU A 25 32.99 15.53 -2.92
C LEU A 25 34.03 14.63 -3.62
N LEU A 26 33.65 13.98 -4.74
CA LEU A 26 34.57 13.16 -5.49
C LEU A 26 35.60 13.99 -6.27
N PRO A 27 36.84 13.49 -6.45
CA PRO A 27 37.84 14.09 -7.34
C PRO A 27 37.36 14.22 -8.78
N ASP A 28 37.78 15.27 -9.49
CA ASP A 28 37.32 15.62 -10.84
C ASP A 28 37.68 14.59 -11.92
N ASP A 29 38.67 13.77 -11.68
CA ASP A 29 39.15 12.70 -12.57
C ASP A 29 38.28 11.42 -12.51
N LEU A 30 37.32 11.34 -11.55
CA LEU A 30 36.43 10.22 -11.45
C LEU A 30 35.19 10.40 -12.33
N PRO A 31 34.80 9.38 -13.13
CA PRO A 31 33.60 9.45 -14.01
C PRO A 31 32.31 9.73 -13.26
N SER A 32 32.26 9.38 -11.96
CA SER A 32 31.09 9.57 -11.07
C SER A 32 31.06 10.94 -10.41
N ALA A 33 32.09 11.78 -10.57
CA ALA A 33 32.11 13.14 -10.00
C ALA A 33 31.04 14.02 -10.65
N LEU A 34 30.60 15.06 -9.91
CA LEU A 34 29.67 16.05 -10.46
C LEU A 34 30.42 16.88 -11.52
N PRO A 35 29.83 17.14 -12.69
CA PRO A 35 30.42 18.05 -13.67
C PRO A 35 30.75 19.42 -13.06
N ALA A 36 31.85 20.04 -13.47
CA ALA A 36 32.35 21.31 -12.86
C ALA A 36 31.27 22.40 -12.82
N ALA A 37 30.45 22.56 -13.86
CA ALA A 37 29.35 23.52 -13.89
C ALA A 37 28.25 23.20 -12.87
N GLU A 38 27.89 21.94 -12.71
CA GLU A 38 26.89 21.51 -11.74
C GLU A 38 27.43 21.63 -10.31
N ARG A 39 28.70 21.31 -10.08
CA ARG A 39 29.37 21.48 -8.77
C ARG A 39 29.44 22.95 -8.35
N ALA A 40 29.71 23.87 -9.28
CA ALA A 40 29.72 25.31 -9.00
C ALA A 40 28.33 25.84 -8.66
N ALA A 41 27.26 25.25 -9.17
CA ALA A 41 25.88 25.60 -8.90
C ALA A 41 25.33 24.89 -7.64
N PHE A 42 25.96 23.82 -7.16
CA PHE A 42 25.47 23.02 -6.03
C PHE A 42 25.67 23.76 -4.70
N ASN A 43 24.56 24.06 -4.03
CA ASN A 43 24.55 24.65 -2.69
C ASN A 43 23.80 23.74 -1.73
N PHE A 44 24.53 22.92 -1.00
CA PHE A 44 23.95 21.92 -0.08
C PHE A 44 23.03 22.56 0.96
N THR A 45 23.36 23.73 1.51
CA THR A 45 22.53 24.39 2.53
C THR A 45 21.19 24.82 1.96
N LEU A 46 21.16 25.40 0.77
CA LEU A 46 19.94 25.81 0.10
C LEU A 46 19.06 24.61 -0.24
N GLU A 47 19.64 23.56 -0.81
CA GLU A 47 18.90 22.34 -1.16
C GLU A 47 18.40 21.59 0.09
N LEU A 48 19.12 21.65 1.20
CA LEU A 48 18.67 21.11 2.49
C LEU A 48 17.50 21.93 3.06
N GLU A 49 17.50 23.25 2.90
CA GLU A 49 16.37 24.12 3.27
C GLU A 49 15.14 23.83 2.41
N GLU A 50 15.31 23.61 1.11
CA GLU A 50 14.23 23.20 0.19
C GLU A 50 13.65 21.84 0.57
N LEU A 51 14.52 20.86 0.91
CA LEU A 51 14.12 19.55 1.41
C LEU A 51 13.35 19.66 2.74
N ALA A 52 13.81 20.49 3.66
CA ALA A 52 13.10 20.75 4.92
C ALA A 52 11.72 21.39 4.65
N GLY A 53 11.63 22.33 3.73
CA GLY A 53 10.36 22.92 3.29
C GLY A 53 9.43 21.92 2.64
N LEU A 54 9.95 20.97 1.86
CA LEU A 54 9.16 19.85 1.33
C LEU A 54 8.63 18.96 2.47
N ALA A 55 9.50 18.58 3.40
CA ALA A 55 9.12 17.76 4.54
C ALA A 55 7.99 18.41 5.37
N ASP A 56 8.06 19.72 5.61
CA ASP A 56 7.01 20.46 6.32
C ASP A 56 5.68 20.47 5.54
N ARG A 57 5.71 20.59 4.21
CA ARG A 57 4.49 20.59 3.38
C ARG A 57 3.78 19.24 3.34
N VAL A 58 4.54 18.15 3.28
CA VAL A 58 3.95 16.79 3.17
C VAL A 58 3.76 16.12 4.53
N ALA A 59 4.20 16.75 5.61
CA ALA A 59 4.08 16.25 6.97
C ALA A 59 2.59 16.02 7.34
N LEU A 60 2.36 15.01 8.15
CA LEU A 60 1.07 14.83 8.79
C LEU A 60 0.86 15.91 9.84
N GLY A 61 -0.31 16.56 9.84
CA GLY A 61 -0.66 17.51 10.89
C GLY A 61 -0.54 16.88 12.30
N PRO A 62 -0.39 17.72 13.36
CA PRO A 62 -0.05 17.24 14.72
C PRO A 62 -0.98 16.16 15.27
N SER A 63 -2.30 16.22 14.98
CA SER A 63 -3.27 15.21 15.42
C SER A 63 -3.04 13.88 14.72
N THR A 64 -3.01 13.88 13.38
CA THR A 64 -2.80 12.65 12.59
C THR A 64 -1.41 12.06 12.83
N GLY A 65 -0.38 12.93 12.94
CA GLY A 65 1.00 12.49 13.24
C GLY A 65 1.13 11.83 14.61
N SER A 66 0.39 12.30 15.64
CA SER A 66 0.39 11.65 16.95
C SER A 66 -0.25 10.26 16.89
N LEU A 67 -1.34 10.09 16.13
CA LEU A 67 -2.00 8.80 15.93
C LEU A 67 -1.09 7.81 15.19
N VAL A 68 -0.39 8.26 14.15
CA VAL A 68 0.60 7.42 13.44
C VAL A 68 1.72 6.99 14.39
N LYS A 69 2.30 7.91 15.17
CA LYS A 69 3.35 7.56 16.15
C LYS A 69 2.86 6.57 17.21
N ALA A 70 1.61 6.73 17.68
CA ALA A 70 1.01 5.81 18.64
C ALA A 70 0.79 4.41 18.03
N ALA A 71 0.44 4.33 16.74
CA ALA A 71 0.32 3.08 15.99
C ALA A 71 1.70 2.41 15.80
N GLU A 72 2.73 3.16 15.41
CA GLU A 72 4.11 2.67 15.24
C GLU A 72 4.66 2.11 16.56
N ALA A 73 4.44 2.81 17.68
CA ALA A 73 4.84 2.35 19.02
C ALA A 73 4.16 1.03 19.43
N ARG A 74 3.01 0.70 18.83
CA ARG A 74 2.26 -0.56 19.02
C ARG A 74 2.51 -1.59 17.91
N ASN A 75 3.46 -1.30 17.02
CA ASN A 75 3.74 -2.13 15.84
C ASN A 75 2.52 -2.36 14.92
N ILE A 76 1.60 -1.38 14.88
CA ILE A 76 0.46 -1.36 13.98
C ILE A 76 0.89 -0.74 12.65
N PRO A 77 0.78 -1.45 11.53
CA PRO A 77 1.16 -0.90 10.23
C PRO A 77 0.18 0.18 9.78
N TRP A 78 0.66 1.11 8.97
CA TRP A 78 -0.20 2.15 8.44
C TRP A 78 0.11 2.47 6.98
N ILE A 79 -0.88 2.98 6.26
CA ILE A 79 -0.80 3.38 4.85
C ILE A 79 -1.53 4.72 4.70
N ARG A 80 -0.88 5.74 4.16
CA ARG A 80 -1.52 6.99 3.78
C ARG A 80 -2.33 6.78 2.51
N LEU A 81 -3.61 7.14 2.51
CA LEU A 81 -4.53 6.87 1.40
C LEU A 81 -4.74 8.07 0.47
N ASN A 82 -4.43 9.29 0.93
CA ASN A 82 -4.50 10.52 0.15
C ASN A 82 -3.40 11.49 0.57
N GLU A 83 -3.27 12.64 -0.08
CA GLU A 83 -2.32 13.70 0.28
C GLU A 83 -2.65 14.40 1.61
N GLY A 84 -3.88 14.23 2.10
CA GLY A 84 -4.35 14.78 3.37
C GLY A 84 -4.13 13.85 4.56
N SER A 85 -5.14 13.77 5.42
CA SER A 85 -5.11 13.06 6.71
C SER A 85 -5.82 11.71 6.71
N LEU A 86 -6.19 11.16 5.53
CA LEU A 86 -6.83 9.84 5.47
C LEU A 86 -5.78 8.75 5.57
N ILE A 87 -5.80 8.03 6.69
CA ILE A 87 -4.84 6.96 7.02
C ILE A 87 -5.60 5.65 7.23
N GLN A 88 -5.04 4.58 6.70
CA GLN A 88 -5.42 3.21 7.06
C GLN A 88 -4.43 2.68 8.09
N PHE A 89 -4.89 2.22 9.22
CA PHE A 89 -4.15 1.39 10.17
C PHE A 89 -4.51 -0.07 9.97
N GLY A 90 -3.54 -0.96 10.10
CA GLY A 90 -3.73 -2.39 9.88
C GLY A 90 -3.83 -2.77 8.39
N HIS A 91 -3.74 -4.07 8.12
CA HIS A 91 -3.78 -4.66 6.80
C HIS A 91 -5.02 -5.55 6.58
N GLY A 92 -5.48 -5.60 5.32
CA GLY A 92 -6.53 -6.50 4.88
C GLY A 92 -7.80 -6.36 5.71
N LYS A 93 -8.35 -7.48 6.19
CA LYS A 93 -9.58 -7.50 7.00
C LYS A 93 -9.47 -6.81 8.36
N TYR A 94 -8.26 -6.57 8.85
CA TYR A 94 -8.04 -5.89 10.14
C TYR A 94 -7.88 -4.38 10.00
N GLN A 95 -8.05 -3.83 8.80
CA GLN A 95 -7.90 -2.41 8.57
C GLN A 95 -8.91 -1.57 9.34
N LYS A 96 -8.43 -0.45 9.88
CA LYS A 96 -9.21 0.64 10.44
C LYS A 96 -8.78 1.93 9.76
N ARG A 97 -9.70 2.86 9.54
CA ARG A 97 -9.38 4.12 8.87
C ARG A 97 -9.64 5.29 9.79
N ILE A 98 -8.84 6.32 9.61
CA ILE A 98 -9.06 7.62 10.23
C ILE A 98 -8.98 8.73 9.18
N GLN A 99 -9.71 9.81 9.43
CA GLN A 99 -9.51 11.09 8.76
C GLN A 99 -9.45 12.19 9.81
N ALA A 100 -8.30 12.84 9.96
CA ALA A 100 -7.97 13.65 11.12
C ALA A 100 -8.11 12.84 12.43
N THR A 101 -9.16 13.07 13.21
CA THR A 101 -9.48 12.33 14.44
C THR A 101 -10.83 11.61 14.38
N VAL A 102 -11.53 11.65 13.23
CA VAL A 102 -12.69 10.81 12.94
C VAL A 102 -12.21 9.42 12.58
N THR A 103 -12.79 8.40 13.17
CA THR A 103 -12.41 7.00 12.98
C THR A 103 -13.44 6.25 12.13
N SER A 104 -13.09 5.03 11.68
CA SER A 104 -14.04 4.14 11.01
C SER A 104 -15.17 3.62 11.95
N GLU A 105 -15.04 3.82 13.24
CA GLU A 105 -16.05 3.48 14.25
C GLU A 105 -16.98 4.67 14.56
N THR A 106 -16.60 5.90 14.18
CA THR A 106 -17.40 7.10 14.39
C THR A 106 -18.67 7.02 13.53
N ARG A 107 -19.83 7.09 14.20
CA ARG A 107 -21.13 7.00 13.55
C ARG A 107 -21.48 8.30 12.83
N HIS A 108 -21.91 8.22 11.59
CA HIS A 108 -22.27 9.40 10.80
C HIS A 108 -23.38 10.23 11.47
N ILE A 109 -24.41 9.58 12.01
CA ILE A 109 -25.49 10.25 12.75
C ILE A 109 -24.95 11.06 13.94
N ALA A 110 -23.93 10.56 14.64
CA ALA A 110 -23.31 11.29 15.76
C ALA A 110 -22.56 12.54 15.27
N VAL A 111 -21.95 12.47 14.07
CA VAL A 111 -21.30 13.63 13.45
C VAL A 111 -22.35 14.68 13.04
N ASP A 112 -23.47 14.25 12.44
CA ASP A 112 -24.57 15.13 12.06
C ASP A 112 -25.17 15.83 13.28
N ILE A 113 -25.42 15.08 14.38
CA ILE A 113 -25.89 15.66 15.66
C ILE A 113 -24.88 16.71 16.15
N ALA A 114 -23.59 16.39 16.19
CA ALA A 114 -22.56 17.31 16.69
C ALA A 114 -22.44 18.59 15.83
N GLN A 115 -22.76 18.53 14.54
CA GLN A 115 -22.76 19.69 13.65
C GLN A 115 -23.98 20.60 13.85
N ASP A 116 -25.10 20.05 14.32
CA ASP A 116 -26.31 20.81 14.65
C ASP A 116 -26.29 21.28 16.12
N LYS A 117 -25.88 22.53 16.33
CA LYS A 117 -25.74 23.12 17.67
C LYS A 117 -27.04 23.19 18.46
N GLU A 118 -28.15 23.40 17.75
CA GLU A 118 -29.49 23.45 18.38
C GLU A 118 -29.91 22.07 18.85
N LEU A 119 -29.79 21.06 17.96
CA LEU A 119 -30.13 19.68 18.29
C LEU A 119 -29.23 19.14 19.39
N THR A 120 -27.92 19.36 19.31
CA THR A 120 -26.96 18.95 20.36
C THR A 120 -27.34 19.53 21.71
N ALA A 121 -27.54 20.84 21.80
CA ALA A 121 -27.90 21.48 23.08
C ALA A 121 -29.22 20.93 23.64
N ARG A 122 -30.22 20.73 22.78
CA ARG A 122 -31.50 20.13 23.21
C ARG A 122 -31.34 18.72 23.78
N LEU A 123 -30.60 17.85 23.05
CA LEU A 123 -30.37 16.48 23.52
C LEU A 123 -29.59 16.42 24.85
N LEU A 124 -28.66 17.34 25.06
CA LEU A 124 -27.92 17.44 26.31
C LEU A 124 -28.81 17.94 27.46
N ASP A 125 -29.64 18.95 27.20
CA ASP A 125 -30.61 19.51 28.20
C ASP A 125 -31.64 18.47 28.58
N ASP A 126 -32.18 17.69 27.63
CA ASP A 126 -33.16 16.61 27.85
C ASP A 126 -32.69 15.55 28.87
N VAL A 127 -31.39 15.37 29.01
CA VAL A 127 -30.76 14.44 29.97
C VAL A 127 -30.16 15.17 31.20
N GLY A 128 -30.43 16.46 31.35
CA GLY A 128 -30.01 17.26 32.49
C GLY A 128 -28.52 17.64 32.50
N ILE A 129 -27.88 17.67 31.35
CA ILE A 129 -26.52 18.22 31.19
C ILE A 129 -26.63 19.73 31.05
N PRO A 130 -25.92 20.52 31.88
CA PRO A 130 -25.97 21.97 31.80
C PRO A 130 -25.45 22.53 30.46
N VAL A 131 -26.37 23.21 29.76
CA VAL A 131 -26.07 23.94 28.50
C VAL A 131 -26.60 25.37 28.63
N PRO A 132 -26.05 26.37 27.92
CA PRO A 132 -26.62 27.71 27.94
C PRO A 132 -28.05 27.72 27.37
N ARG A 133 -28.98 28.39 28.02
CA ARG A 133 -30.30 28.64 27.40
C ARG A 133 -30.11 29.37 26.09
N GLN A 134 -30.73 28.88 25.00
CA GLN A 134 -30.55 29.45 23.67
C GLN A 134 -31.85 29.50 22.87
N ARG A 135 -31.88 30.39 21.86
CA ARG A 135 -32.94 30.48 20.84
C ARG A 135 -32.33 30.75 19.46
N VAL A 136 -32.86 30.08 18.47
CA VAL A 136 -32.55 30.36 17.06
C VAL A 136 -33.54 31.38 16.52
N VAL A 137 -33.04 32.45 15.91
CA VAL A 137 -33.83 33.58 15.41
C VAL A 137 -33.42 33.90 13.96
N ARG A 138 -34.31 34.59 13.23
CA ARG A 138 -34.14 34.93 11.81
C ARG A 138 -34.15 36.41 11.51
N ASP A 139 -34.63 37.22 12.44
CA ASP A 139 -34.74 38.67 12.31
C ASP A 139 -34.29 39.37 13.59
N GLU A 140 -34.05 40.65 13.50
CA GLU A 140 -33.45 41.49 14.51
C GLU A 140 -34.40 41.70 15.72
N ASP A 141 -35.69 41.78 15.47
CA ASP A 141 -36.68 41.95 16.50
C ASP A 141 -36.86 40.66 17.34
N ALA A 142 -36.83 39.51 16.66
CA ALA A 142 -36.81 38.20 17.32
C ALA A 142 -35.53 38.01 18.15
N ALA A 143 -34.37 38.54 17.67
CA ALA A 143 -33.10 38.49 18.40
C ALA A 143 -33.18 39.35 19.70
N ALA A 144 -33.71 40.54 19.61
CA ALA A 144 -33.91 41.40 20.77
C ALA A 144 -34.88 40.77 21.78
N ALA A 145 -36.01 40.22 21.33
CA ALA A 145 -36.98 39.54 22.16
C ALA A 145 -36.39 38.30 22.86
N ALA A 146 -35.62 37.48 22.11
CA ALA A 146 -34.91 36.30 22.64
C ALA A 146 -33.90 36.70 23.73
N ALA A 147 -33.17 37.80 23.55
CA ALA A 147 -32.18 38.27 24.51
C ALA A 147 -32.84 38.71 25.81
N HIS A 148 -34.00 39.37 25.74
CA HIS A 148 -34.79 39.74 26.93
C HIS A 148 -35.33 38.52 27.66
N ASP A 149 -35.82 37.52 26.94
CA ASP A 149 -36.37 36.30 27.53
C ASP A 149 -35.27 35.43 28.20
N ILE A 150 -34.09 35.32 27.57
CA ILE A 150 -32.94 34.62 28.12
C ILE A 150 -32.31 35.37 29.28
N GLY A 151 -32.38 36.70 29.27
CA GLY A 151 -31.77 37.62 30.23
C GLY A 151 -30.29 37.91 29.96
N PHE A 152 -29.96 39.22 29.98
CA PHE A 152 -28.55 39.67 29.75
C PHE A 152 -27.59 39.18 30.86
N PRO A 153 -26.29 39.05 30.59
CA PRO A 153 -25.68 39.20 29.28
C PRO A 153 -25.92 38.00 28.38
N VAL A 154 -25.82 38.23 27.04
CA VAL A 154 -26.03 37.20 26.04
C VAL A 154 -24.87 37.12 25.02
N VAL A 155 -24.86 36.04 24.26
CA VAL A 155 -24.00 35.79 23.12
C VAL A 155 -24.83 35.76 21.84
N VAL A 156 -24.34 36.35 20.77
CA VAL A 156 -24.93 36.26 19.44
C VAL A 156 -23.94 35.58 18.52
N LYS A 157 -24.36 34.48 17.88
CA LYS A 157 -23.51 33.70 16.99
C LYS A 157 -24.30 33.14 15.79
N PRO A 158 -23.71 33.01 14.58
CA PRO A 158 -24.34 32.29 13.49
C PRO A 158 -24.53 30.80 13.82
N LEU A 159 -25.60 30.18 13.34
CA LEU A 159 -25.91 28.75 13.63
C LEU A 159 -24.81 27.83 13.12
N ASP A 160 -24.32 28.01 11.89
CA ASP A 160 -23.40 27.10 11.20
C ASP A 160 -22.00 27.67 11.00
N ALA A 161 -21.59 28.72 11.72
CA ALA A 161 -20.26 29.28 11.59
C ALA A 161 -19.24 28.56 12.49
N SER A 162 -18.08 28.23 11.91
CA SER A 162 -16.94 27.63 12.62
C SER A 162 -15.87 28.67 12.93
N HIS A 163 -14.94 28.37 13.83
CA HIS A 163 -13.77 29.19 14.18
C HIS A 163 -14.08 30.55 14.80
N GLY A 164 -15.26 30.73 15.44
CA GLY A 164 -15.63 31.98 16.13
C GLY A 164 -15.96 33.17 15.18
N ARG A 165 -16.23 32.89 13.90
CA ARG A 165 -16.64 33.93 12.94
C ARG A 165 -18.04 34.46 13.25
N GLY A 166 -18.21 35.78 13.27
CA GLY A 166 -19.50 36.41 13.54
C GLY A 166 -20.00 36.27 14.97
N VAL A 167 -19.21 35.77 15.92
CA VAL A 167 -19.57 35.63 17.34
C VAL A 167 -19.34 36.96 18.06
N SER A 168 -20.35 37.40 18.82
CA SER A 168 -20.29 38.54 19.70
C SER A 168 -20.65 38.09 21.15
N LEU A 169 -19.74 38.33 22.08
CA LEU A 169 -19.81 37.82 23.47
C LEU A 169 -20.22 38.95 24.45
N ASN A 170 -20.81 38.54 25.56
CA ASN A 170 -21.08 39.42 26.75
C ASN A 170 -21.85 40.69 26.41
N LEU A 171 -22.88 40.56 25.59
CA LEU A 171 -23.72 41.71 25.21
C LEU A 171 -24.67 42.05 26.36
N GLN A 172 -24.66 43.32 26.76
CA GLN A 172 -25.35 43.80 27.98
C GLN A 172 -26.73 44.45 27.71
N GLY A 173 -27.04 44.74 26.44
CA GLY A 173 -28.25 45.46 26.06
C GLY A 173 -28.74 45.17 24.65
N GLU A 174 -29.99 45.58 24.38
CA GLU A 174 -30.69 45.35 23.12
C GLU A 174 -29.98 45.96 21.94
N ALA A 175 -29.44 47.19 22.06
CA ALA A 175 -28.74 47.86 20.95
C ALA A 175 -27.50 47.08 20.49
N GLU A 176 -26.77 46.49 21.43
CA GLU A 176 -25.62 45.65 21.13
C GLU A 176 -26.05 44.35 20.46
N VAL A 177 -27.15 43.75 20.88
CA VAL A 177 -27.72 42.52 20.29
C VAL A 177 -28.16 42.77 18.86
N ARG A 178 -28.83 43.88 18.56
CA ARG A 178 -29.25 44.22 17.18
C ARG A 178 -28.06 44.38 16.26
N LEU A 179 -27.01 45.10 16.70
CA LEU A 179 -25.78 45.26 15.92
C LEU A 179 -25.03 43.90 15.73
N ALA A 180 -24.98 43.09 16.76
CA ALA A 180 -24.37 41.76 16.69
C ALA A 180 -25.17 40.81 15.81
N PHE A 181 -26.49 40.89 15.77
CA PHE A 181 -27.34 40.12 14.87
C PHE A 181 -27.07 40.45 13.42
N GLN A 182 -27.03 41.74 13.04
CA GLN A 182 -26.71 42.18 11.68
C GLN A 182 -25.39 41.60 11.22
N LYS A 183 -24.37 41.67 12.07
CA LYS A 183 -23.05 41.12 11.77
C LYS A 183 -23.03 39.60 11.64
N ALA A 184 -23.78 38.87 12.49
CA ALA A 184 -23.90 37.42 12.39
C ALA A 184 -24.68 37.01 11.14
N GLN A 185 -25.67 37.81 10.73
CA GLN A 185 -26.48 37.58 9.53
C GLN A 185 -25.69 37.72 8.20
N GLU A 186 -24.58 38.52 8.19
CA GLU A 186 -23.67 38.56 7.03
C GLU A 186 -23.09 37.17 6.70
N HIS A 187 -23.02 36.32 7.67
CA HIS A 187 -22.49 34.97 7.52
C HIS A 187 -23.57 33.91 7.28
N ARG A 188 -24.75 34.03 7.92
CA ARG A 188 -25.84 33.04 7.84
C ARG A 188 -27.19 33.66 8.20
N SER A 189 -28.27 33.14 7.55
CA SER A 189 -29.65 33.57 7.79
C SER A 189 -30.22 33.21 9.17
N TYR A 190 -29.63 32.22 9.85
CA TYR A 190 -30.03 31.75 11.17
C TYR A 190 -28.98 32.13 12.21
N VAL A 191 -29.42 32.78 13.28
CA VAL A 191 -28.55 33.27 14.34
C VAL A 191 -29.03 32.70 15.70
N ILE A 192 -28.09 32.26 16.51
CA ILE A 192 -28.33 31.80 17.88
C ILE A 192 -28.13 32.96 18.85
N ILE A 193 -29.10 33.19 19.70
CA ILE A 193 -28.97 34.01 20.90
C ILE A 193 -28.89 33.04 22.09
N GLU A 194 -27.83 33.12 22.87
CA GLU A 194 -27.61 32.23 24.00
C GLU A 194 -27.19 33.01 25.27
N LYS A 195 -27.44 32.41 26.44
CA LYS A 195 -27.00 32.94 27.71
C LYS A 195 -25.46 33.00 27.75
N PHE A 196 -24.90 34.13 28.05
CA PHE A 196 -23.47 34.23 28.34
C PHE A 196 -23.11 33.51 29.65
N ILE A 197 -22.13 32.59 29.58
CA ILE A 197 -21.57 31.92 30.75
C ILE A 197 -20.21 32.56 31.06
N PRO A 198 -20.00 33.16 32.24
CA PRO A 198 -18.69 33.66 32.63
C PRO A 198 -17.76 32.50 33.01
N GLY A 199 -16.46 32.64 32.66
CA GLY A 199 -15.47 31.63 33.04
C GLY A 199 -14.39 31.46 32.01
N HIS A 200 -13.59 30.44 32.24
CA HIS A 200 -12.53 29.99 31.33
C HIS A 200 -13.05 28.95 30.34
N ASP A 201 -12.44 28.88 29.18
CA ASP A 201 -12.80 28.00 28.08
C ASP A 201 -11.93 26.73 28.12
N TYR A 202 -12.54 25.60 28.44
CA TYR A 202 -11.86 24.31 28.52
C TYR A 202 -12.28 23.38 27.38
N ARG A 203 -11.31 22.67 26.80
CA ARG A 203 -11.54 21.51 25.93
C ARG A 203 -11.30 20.25 26.73
N VAL A 204 -12.34 19.46 26.96
CA VAL A 204 -12.27 18.11 27.52
C VAL A 204 -12.31 17.12 26.40
N LEU A 205 -11.25 16.32 26.25
CA LEU A 205 -11.15 15.28 25.21
C LEU A 205 -11.64 13.94 25.77
N ILE A 206 -12.65 13.39 25.12
CA ILE A 206 -13.22 12.08 25.43
C ILE A 206 -12.81 11.09 24.35
N VAL A 207 -12.30 9.93 24.76
CA VAL A 207 -11.98 8.79 23.88
C VAL A 207 -12.58 7.54 24.51
N ASN A 208 -13.39 6.82 23.74
CA ASN A 208 -14.02 5.56 24.17
C ASN A 208 -14.70 5.67 25.56
N GLY A 209 -15.41 6.76 25.80
CA GLY A 209 -16.13 7.03 27.06
C GLY A 209 -15.23 7.38 28.27
N GLN A 210 -13.98 7.77 28.03
CA GLN A 210 -13.05 8.22 29.08
C GLN A 210 -12.55 9.63 28.80
N ALA A 211 -12.49 10.48 29.84
CA ALA A 211 -11.84 11.79 29.74
C ALA A 211 -10.32 11.61 29.79
N VAL A 212 -9.66 11.79 28.64
CA VAL A 212 -8.21 11.50 28.47
C VAL A 212 -7.32 12.72 28.65
N ALA A 213 -7.84 13.92 28.37
CA ALA A 213 -7.10 15.17 28.55
C ALA A 213 -8.04 16.36 28.68
N VAL A 214 -7.58 17.40 29.38
CA VAL A 214 -8.25 18.68 29.53
C VAL A 214 -7.27 19.81 29.26
N ALA A 215 -7.66 20.76 28.41
CA ALA A 215 -6.86 21.95 28.11
C ALA A 215 -7.71 23.21 28.34
N GLU A 216 -7.19 24.18 29.12
CA GLU A 216 -7.71 25.52 29.15
C GLU A 216 -7.24 26.27 27.91
N ARG A 217 -8.14 26.80 27.12
CA ARG A 217 -7.86 27.56 25.91
C ARG A 217 -7.80 29.04 26.22
N VAL A 218 -6.60 29.63 26.01
CA VAL A 218 -6.39 31.05 26.26
C VAL A 218 -6.38 31.80 24.94
N PRO A 219 -7.18 32.88 24.80
CA PRO A 219 -7.16 33.69 23.57
C PRO A 219 -5.79 34.24 23.26
N GLY A 220 -5.50 34.46 21.96
CA GLY A 220 -4.24 35.06 21.52
C GLY A 220 -4.01 36.43 22.19
N HIS A 221 -2.91 36.57 22.89
CA HIS A 221 -2.59 37.73 23.70
C HIS A 221 -1.10 38.08 23.71
N VAL A 222 -0.77 39.28 24.13
CA VAL A 222 0.57 39.71 24.49
C VAL A 222 0.60 40.20 25.94
N VAL A 223 1.75 40.08 26.58
CA VAL A 223 1.98 40.54 27.95
C VAL A 223 2.94 41.71 27.89
N GLY A 224 2.53 42.84 28.45
CA GLY A 224 3.38 44.05 28.51
C GLY A 224 4.62 43.82 29.37
N ASP A 225 5.71 44.41 28.96
CA ASP A 225 6.98 44.44 29.69
C ASP A 225 7.40 45.86 30.14
N GLY A 226 6.60 46.87 29.80
CA GLY A 226 6.86 48.27 30.10
C GLY A 226 7.82 48.95 29.15
N VAL A 227 8.27 48.27 28.09
CA VAL A 227 9.33 48.73 27.17
C VAL A 227 8.88 48.70 25.72
N HIS A 228 8.38 47.57 25.27
CA HIS A 228 8.02 47.32 23.86
C HIS A 228 6.59 47.75 23.54
N THR A 229 6.39 48.19 22.31
CA THR A 229 5.07 48.45 21.73
C THR A 229 4.29 47.17 21.55
N VAL A 230 2.98 47.29 21.38
CA VAL A 230 2.10 46.11 21.08
C VAL A 230 2.59 45.37 19.85
N GLN A 231 2.98 46.08 18.76
CA GLN A 231 3.50 45.44 17.55
C GLN A 231 4.78 44.65 17.82
N GLU A 232 5.72 45.24 18.54
CA GLU A 232 6.98 44.58 18.90
C GLU A 232 6.76 43.36 19.80
N LEU A 233 5.80 43.42 20.74
CA LEU A 233 5.41 42.25 21.54
C LEU A 233 4.81 41.14 20.72
N ILE A 234 3.97 41.45 19.70
CA ILE A 234 3.44 40.48 18.75
C ILE A 234 4.59 39.80 17.97
N ASP A 235 5.55 40.60 17.49
CA ASP A 235 6.72 40.09 16.76
C ASP A 235 7.61 39.22 17.64
N ILE A 236 7.81 39.59 18.92
CA ILE A 236 8.52 38.75 19.90
C ILE A 236 7.82 37.39 20.09
N VAL A 237 6.51 37.42 20.33
CA VAL A 237 5.71 36.18 20.49
C VAL A 237 5.77 35.32 19.22
N ASN A 238 5.75 35.93 18.03
CA ASN A 238 5.80 35.22 16.75
C ASN A 238 7.18 34.64 16.40
N ARG A 239 8.25 35.01 17.11
CA ARG A 239 9.60 34.42 16.99
C ARG A 239 9.71 33.03 17.64
N ASP A 240 8.72 32.62 18.45
CA ASP A 240 8.68 31.25 18.99
C ASP A 240 8.67 30.24 17.83
N SER A 241 9.70 29.37 17.78
CA SER A 241 9.88 28.35 16.73
C SER A 241 8.72 27.38 16.62
N ARG A 242 7.91 27.25 17.67
CA ARG A 242 6.67 26.43 17.68
C ARG A 242 5.51 27.09 16.94
N ARG A 243 5.61 28.38 16.55
CA ARG A 243 4.57 29.14 15.82
C ARG A 243 4.80 29.07 14.32
N GLY A 244 3.74 28.74 13.57
CA GLY A 244 3.73 28.67 12.10
C GLY A 244 2.45 29.27 11.51
N VAL A 245 2.30 29.17 10.20
CA VAL A 245 1.08 29.59 9.48
C VAL A 245 0.07 28.42 9.49
N GLY A 246 -1.17 28.72 9.84
CA GLY A 246 -2.24 27.72 9.84
C GLY A 246 -2.00 26.55 10.82
N HIS A 247 -1.90 25.34 10.28
CA HIS A 247 -1.74 24.10 11.06
C HIS A 247 -0.38 23.41 10.88
N GLU A 248 0.59 24.09 10.28
CA GLU A 248 1.92 23.55 10.01
C GLU A 248 2.68 23.20 11.28
N LYS A 249 2.56 24.07 12.32
CA LYS A 249 3.24 23.90 13.62
C LYS A 249 2.24 23.78 14.76
N VAL A 250 2.77 23.46 15.96
CA VAL A 250 1.96 23.27 17.16
C VAL A 250 1.24 24.53 17.63
N LEU A 251 1.79 25.72 17.35
CA LEU A 251 1.16 27.01 17.61
C LEU A 251 0.99 27.81 16.32
N THR A 252 -0.06 28.63 16.26
CA THR A 252 -0.30 29.53 15.14
C THR A 252 0.22 30.92 15.46
N ARG A 253 0.71 31.63 14.46
CA ARG A 253 1.16 33.02 14.61
C ARG A 253 0.01 33.94 14.97
N LEU A 254 0.26 34.93 15.83
CA LEU A 254 -0.64 36.04 16.07
C LEU A 254 -0.68 36.94 14.83
N LEU A 255 -1.87 37.20 14.33
CA LEU A 255 -2.10 38.06 13.17
C LEU A 255 -2.82 39.35 13.63
N VAL A 256 -2.39 40.49 13.12
CA VAL A 256 -3.06 41.78 13.30
C VAL A 256 -4.14 41.91 12.22
N ASP A 257 -5.35 41.59 12.57
CA ASP A 257 -6.54 41.70 11.68
C ASP A 257 -7.56 42.68 12.26
N HIS A 258 -8.71 42.82 11.60
CA HIS A 258 -9.78 43.71 12.05
C HIS A 258 -10.29 43.42 13.47
N GLN A 259 -10.22 42.15 13.94
CA GLN A 259 -10.62 41.80 15.30
C GLN A 259 -9.58 42.31 16.31
N ALA A 260 -8.29 42.09 16.05
CA ALA A 260 -7.21 42.57 16.89
C ALA A 260 -7.23 44.12 17.02
N LEU A 261 -7.38 44.82 15.86
CA LEU A 261 -7.45 46.30 15.85
C LEU A 261 -8.63 46.82 16.66
N ARG A 262 -9.82 46.20 16.55
CA ARG A 262 -11.01 46.57 17.35
C ARG A 262 -10.84 46.35 18.84
N LEU A 263 -10.19 45.24 19.26
CA LEU A 263 -9.91 44.98 20.67
C LEU A 263 -8.89 45.99 21.23
N LEU A 264 -7.91 46.41 20.40
CA LEU A 264 -7.00 47.51 20.73
C LEU A 264 -7.76 48.82 20.92
N GLU A 265 -8.64 49.20 19.98
CA GLU A 265 -9.45 50.42 20.06
C GLU A 265 -10.33 50.43 21.31
N GLN A 266 -11.00 49.33 21.62
CA GLN A 266 -11.82 49.16 22.84
C GLN A 266 -11.00 49.30 24.12
N ALA A 267 -9.73 48.88 24.09
CA ALA A 267 -8.79 49.06 25.21
C ALA A 267 -8.17 50.47 25.28
N GLY A 268 -8.49 51.37 24.33
CA GLY A 268 -7.90 52.66 24.18
C GLY A 268 -6.43 52.64 23.78
N LEU A 269 -6.01 51.65 23.03
CA LEU A 269 -4.63 51.40 22.63
C LEU A 269 -4.49 51.35 21.11
N THR A 270 -3.23 51.53 20.63
CA THR A 270 -2.83 51.33 19.24
C THR A 270 -1.67 50.34 19.18
N LEU A 271 -1.24 49.95 18.00
CA LEU A 271 -0.06 49.06 17.80
C LEU A 271 1.22 49.67 18.33
N GLU A 272 1.32 51.00 18.36
CA GLU A 272 2.45 51.79 18.86
C GLU A 272 2.40 52.04 20.38
N SER A 273 1.29 51.64 21.02
CA SER A 273 1.17 51.80 22.48
C SER A 273 2.13 50.87 23.21
N VAL A 274 2.83 51.41 24.23
CA VAL A 274 3.65 50.61 25.17
C VAL A 274 2.77 50.11 26.31
N LEU A 275 2.72 48.76 26.49
CA LEU A 275 1.96 48.16 27.58
C LEU A 275 2.73 48.18 28.89
N ALA A 276 2.03 48.53 29.95
CA ALA A 276 2.60 48.43 31.31
C ALA A 276 3.04 46.97 31.60
N ALA A 277 4.11 46.82 32.37
CA ALA A 277 4.61 45.48 32.74
C ALA A 277 3.50 44.62 33.38
N MET A 278 3.44 43.34 32.98
CA MET A 278 2.46 42.35 33.41
C MET A 278 1.00 42.62 32.95
N ARG A 279 0.75 43.70 32.20
CA ARG A 279 -0.60 43.90 31.61
C ARG A 279 -0.83 42.94 30.46
N VAL A 280 -1.86 42.08 30.58
CA VAL A 280 -2.27 41.18 29.49
C VAL A 280 -3.21 41.96 28.54
N LEU A 281 -2.95 41.86 27.25
CA LEU A 281 -3.78 42.42 26.20
C LEU A 281 -4.20 41.29 25.26
N TYR A 282 -5.48 40.97 25.23
CA TYR A 282 -6.07 39.97 24.33
C TYR A 282 -6.25 40.56 22.94
N LEU A 283 -5.79 39.84 21.93
CA LEU A 283 -5.92 40.17 20.50
C LEU A 283 -7.04 39.36 19.81
N ARG A 284 -7.63 38.43 20.57
CA ARG A 284 -8.74 37.56 20.18
C ARG A 284 -9.78 37.50 21.30
N SER A 285 -11.05 37.33 20.93
CA SER A 285 -12.14 37.13 21.88
C SER A 285 -12.39 35.65 22.24
N THR A 286 -11.80 34.71 21.50
CA THR A 286 -11.95 33.26 21.69
C THR A 286 -10.61 32.56 21.78
N GLY A 287 -10.54 31.51 22.61
CA GLY A 287 -9.33 30.71 22.85
C GLY A 287 -8.93 29.74 21.73
N ASN A 288 -9.21 30.07 20.46
CA ASN A 288 -8.92 29.16 19.37
C ASN A 288 -7.44 29.15 19.00
N LEU A 289 -6.80 27.98 19.04
CA LEU A 289 -5.39 27.79 18.70
C LEU A 289 -5.07 28.17 17.23
N SER A 290 -6.01 27.97 16.30
CA SER A 290 -5.81 28.31 14.87
C SER A 290 -5.77 29.82 14.61
N THR A 291 -6.14 30.65 15.60
CA THR A 291 -6.07 32.10 15.50
C THR A 291 -5.01 32.72 16.45
N GLY A 292 -4.06 31.92 16.90
CA GLY A 292 -2.95 32.36 17.75
C GLY A 292 -3.14 32.15 19.24
N GLY A 293 -4.25 31.53 19.65
CA GLY A 293 -4.48 31.14 21.06
C GLY A 293 -3.46 30.12 21.55
N THR A 294 -3.38 29.97 22.87
CA THR A 294 -2.52 29.03 23.58
C THR A 294 -3.37 28.04 24.39
N ALA A 295 -2.73 26.99 24.90
CA ALA A 295 -3.39 25.98 25.71
C ALA A 295 -2.57 25.69 26.98
N ILE A 296 -3.26 25.55 28.11
CA ILE A 296 -2.67 25.15 29.39
C ILE A 296 -3.26 23.78 29.75
N ASP A 297 -2.41 22.81 30.09
CA ASP A 297 -2.86 21.50 30.54
C ASP A 297 -3.56 21.61 31.90
N ARG A 298 -4.79 21.09 32.00
CA ARG A 298 -5.64 21.01 33.18
C ARG A 298 -6.17 19.61 33.45
N THR A 299 -5.49 18.60 32.89
CA THR A 299 -5.96 17.21 32.93
C THR A 299 -6.08 16.69 34.35
N ASP A 300 -5.18 17.08 35.24
CA ASP A 300 -5.16 16.62 36.63
C ASP A 300 -6.01 17.51 37.54
N ASP A 301 -6.40 18.70 37.07
CA ASP A 301 -7.16 19.67 37.87
C ASP A 301 -8.69 19.43 37.84
N ILE A 302 -9.23 18.86 36.76
CA ILE A 302 -10.68 18.69 36.59
C ILE A 302 -11.27 17.77 37.65
N CYS A 303 -12.36 18.22 38.33
CA CYS A 303 -13.07 17.40 39.30
C CYS A 303 -13.81 16.23 38.64
N TYR A 304 -14.17 15.22 39.46
CA TYR A 304 -14.82 14.01 38.99
C TYR A 304 -16.21 14.31 38.36
N GLU A 305 -17.01 15.17 38.97
CA GLU A 305 -18.35 15.53 38.49
C GLU A 305 -18.30 16.16 37.10
N ASN A 306 -17.34 17.05 36.82
CA ASN A 306 -17.19 17.70 35.54
C ASN A 306 -16.69 16.69 34.48
N LYS A 307 -15.82 15.71 34.85
CA LYS A 307 -15.43 14.58 33.97
C LYS A 307 -16.66 13.77 33.56
N GLU A 308 -17.49 13.39 34.53
CA GLU A 308 -18.71 12.59 34.29
C GLU A 308 -19.71 13.31 33.36
N ILE A 309 -19.89 14.63 33.55
CA ILE A 309 -20.73 15.44 32.67
C ILE A 309 -20.20 15.44 31.24
N ALA A 310 -18.89 15.63 31.06
CA ALA A 310 -18.26 15.61 29.72
C ALA A 310 -18.35 14.23 29.06
N ILE A 311 -18.11 13.13 29.80
CA ILE A 311 -18.27 11.76 29.31
C ILE A 311 -19.70 11.50 28.87
N ARG A 312 -20.68 11.88 29.69
CA ARG A 312 -22.12 11.74 29.40
C ARG A 312 -22.50 12.51 28.13
N ALA A 313 -21.96 13.72 27.95
CA ALA A 313 -22.22 14.52 26.75
C ALA A 313 -21.74 13.82 25.47
N ALA A 314 -20.53 13.23 25.47
CA ALA A 314 -20.04 12.44 24.35
C ALA A 314 -20.92 11.21 24.07
N GLN A 315 -21.40 10.53 25.13
CA GLN A 315 -22.26 9.36 25.03
C GLN A 315 -23.65 9.70 24.47
N VAL A 316 -24.26 10.82 24.89
CA VAL A 316 -25.57 11.28 24.39
C VAL A 316 -25.52 11.59 22.90
N VAL A 317 -24.45 12.21 22.43
CA VAL A 317 -24.21 12.47 20.99
C VAL A 317 -23.83 11.18 20.24
N GLY A 318 -23.21 10.22 20.95
CA GLY A 318 -22.82 8.93 20.37
C GLY A 318 -21.45 8.91 19.70
N LEU A 319 -20.54 9.80 20.09
CA LEU A 319 -19.18 9.92 19.55
C LEU A 319 -18.20 9.02 20.30
N ASP A 320 -17.36 8.34 19.56
CA ASP A 320 -16.22 7.55 20.05
C ASP A 320 -15.00 8.41 20.43
N VAL A 321 -14.77 9.49 19.68
CA VAL A 321 -13.79 10.54 19.97
C VAL A 321 -14.51 11.87 19.93
N ALA A 322 -14.54 12.58 21.05
CA ALA A 322 -15.27 13.84 21.18
C ALA A 322 -14.45 14.91 21.89
N GLY A 323 -14.56 16.15 21.41
CA GLY A 323 -14.04 17.33 22.09
C GLY A 323 -15.18 18.13 22.69
N ILE A 324 -15.28 18.16 24.01
CA ILE A 324 -16.32 18.87 24.75
C ILE A 324 -15.81 20.26 25.11
N ASP A 325 -16.48 21.30 24.62
CA ASP A 325 -16.21 22.69 24.97
C ASP A 325 -17.02 23.06 26.22
N PHE A 326 -16.29 23.34 27.28
CA PHE A 326 -16.79 23.50 28.62
C PHE A 326 -16.39 24.88 29.15
N ILE A 327 -17.36 25.72 29.56
CA ILE A 327 -17.09 27.01 30.16
C ILE A 327 -17.47 26.96 31.63
N THR A 328 -16.54 27.30 32.52
CA THR A 328 -16.73 27.40 33.95
C THR A 328 -15.70 28.35 34.59
N PRO A 329 -16.01 29.02 35.68
CA PRO A 329 -15.00 29.83 36.42
C PRO A 329 -13.86 28.99 36.98
N ASP A 330 -14.11 27.72 37.34
CA ASP A 330 -13.10 26.85 37.92
C ASP A 330 -13.43 25.37 37.56
N ILE A 331 -12.59 24.72 36.76
CA ILE A 331 -12.79 23.34 36.34
C ILE A 331 -12.56 22.33 37.47
N ALA A 332 -11.82 22.72 38.51
CA ALA A 332 -11.55 21.89 39.69
C ALA A 332 -12.74 21.79 40.67
N ARG A 333 -13.77 22.59 40.45
CA ARG A 333 -14.99 22.56 41.25
C ARG A 333 -16.22 22.17 40.43
N PRO A 334 -17.17 21.44 40.99
CA PRO A 334 -18.40 21.09 40.31
C PRO A 334 -19.13 22.32 39.74
N ILE A 335 -19.56 22.27 38.48
CA ILE A 335 -20.29 23.38 37.84
C ILE A 335 -21.62 23.67 38.55
N ALA A 336 -22.16 22.70 39.27
CA ALA A 336 -23.34 22.90 40.11
C ALA A 336 -23.11 23.94 41.25
N GLU A 337 -21.85 24.12 41.67
CA GLU A 337 -21.45 25.07 42.73
C GLU A 337 -20.99 26.42 42.17
N VAL A 338 -20.18 26.39 41.06
CA VAL A 338 -19.54 27.61 40.58
C VAL A 338 -20.19 28.17 39.31
N GLY A 339 -21.14 27.45 38.76
CA GLY A 339 -21.74 27.75 37.46
C GLY A 339 -20.87 27.25 36.30
N GLY A 340 -21.48 27.13 35.14
CA GLY A 340 -20.80 26.64 33.92
C GLY A 340 -21.74 25.84 33.04
N GLY A 341 -21.24 25.34 31.95
CA GLY A 341 -21.98 24.47 31.06
C GLY A 341 -21.19 24.06 29.79
N ILE A 342 -21.74 23.11 29.06
CA ILE A 342 -21.21 22.66 27.76
C ILE A 342 -21.80 23.56 26.68
N VAL A 343 -20.92 24.16 25.88
CA VAL A 343 -21.31 25.09 24.80
C VAL A 343 -21.21 24.48 23.42
N GLU A 344 -20.41 23.39 23.26
CA GLU A 344 -20.25 22.69 21.98
C GLU A 344 -19.71 21.28 22.21
N VAL A 345 -20.13 20.34 21.34
CA VAL A 345 -19.56 18.99 21.19
C VAL A 345 -18.96 18.85 19.80
N ASN A 346 -17.69 18.50 19.71
CA ASN A 346 -16.95 18.44 18.46
C ASN A 346 -16.63 16.99 18.08
N ALA A 347 -17.04 16.55 16.87
CA ALA A 347 -16.83 15.19 16.36
C ALA A 347 -15.39 14.92 15.83
N ALA A 348 -14.63 15.96 15.51
CA ALA A 348 -13.27 15.85 15.02
C ALA A 348 -12.31 16.74 15.82
N PRO A 349 -12.10 16.46 17.12
CA PRO A 349 -11.34 17.33 18.00
C PRO A 349 -9.85 17.33 17.62
N GLY A 350 -9.23 18.51 17.52
CA GLY A 350 -7.79 18.64 17.34
C GLY A 350 -7.03 18.21 18.60
N PHE A 351 -6.02 17.38 18.46
CA PHE A 351 -5.18 16.90 19.58
C PHE A 351 -4.03 17.85 19.93
N ARG A 352 -3.75 18.81 19.06
CA ARG A 352 -2.60 19.72 19.16
C ARG A 352 -2.44 20.36 20.55
N MET A 353 -3.54 20.83 21.13
CA MET A 353 -3.54 21.48 22.45
C MET A 353 -3.19 20.55 23.62
N HIS A 354 -3.40 19.25 23.44
CA HIS A 354 -3.12 18.24 24.46
C HIS A 354 -1.74 17.61 24.29
N VAL A 355 -1.30 17.35 23.04
CA VAL A 355 0.01 16.75 22.77
C VAL A 355 1.18 17.74 22.89
N ALA A 356 0.88 19.04 22.77
CA ALA A 356 1.87 20.10 22.87
C ALA A 356 1.25 21.37 23.48
N PRO A 357 0.85 21.34 24.76
CA PRO A 357 0.33 22.52 25.44
C PRO A 357 1.42 23.59 25.52
N SER A 358 1.00 24.85 25.62
CA SER A 358 1.93 25.97 25.83
C SER A 358 2.53 25.96 27.24
N GLU A 359 1.73 25.47 28.21
CA GLU A 359 2.05 25.37 29.63
C GLU A 359 1.48 24.06 30.19
N GLY A 360 2.20 23.39 31.08
CA GLY A 360 1.86 22.09 31.65
C GLY A 360 2.47 20.91 30.89
N ALA A 361 1.94 19.68 31.10
CA ALA A 361 2.51 18.45 30.58
C ALA A 361 1.85 18.02 29.24
N PRO A 362 2.63 17.58 28.24
CA PRO A 362 2.08 16.87 27.08
C PRO A 362 1.34 15.60 27.51
N ARG A 363 0.16 15.34 26.91
CA ARG A 363 -0.66 14.16 27.19
C ARG A 363 -0.68 13.20 26.01
N ASP A 364 -0.54 11.90 26.28
CA ASP A 364 -0.78 10.85 25.29
C ASP A 364 -2.28 10.67 25.08
N VAL A 365 -2.83 11.36 24.09
CA VAL A 365 -4.23 11.25 23.71
C VAL A 365 -4.43 10.31 22.52
N ALA A 366 -3.37 10.00 21.79
CA ALA A 366 -3.41 9.13 20.64
C ALA A 366 -3.36 7.64 21.03
N GLY A 367 -2.67 7.30 22.11
CA GLY A 367 -2.62 5.96 22.66
C GLY A 367 -4.00 5.38 22.93
N PRO A 368 -4.86 6.04 23.71
CA PRO A 368 -6.24 5.60 23.95
C PRO A 368 -7.08 5.40 22.69
N VAL A 369 -6.88 6.20 21.63
CA VAL A 369 -7.55 5.99 20.34
C VAL A 369 -7.05 4.72 19.66
N MET A 370 -5.72 4.46 19.67
CA MET A 370 -5.18 3.21 19.13
C MET A 370 -5.65 2.00 19.93
N ASP A 371 -5.73 2.09 21.25
CA ASP A 371 -6.22 1.00 22.10
C ASP A 371 -7.72 0.75 21.92
N MET A 372 -8.50 1.77 21.55
CA MET A 372 -9.90 1.63 21.15
C MET A 372 -10.03 0.92 19.79
N LEU A 373 -9.25 1.33 18.77
CA LEU A 373 -9.31 0.76 17.44
C LEU A 373 -8.70 -0.65 17.38
N PHE A 374 -7.65 -0.89 18.13
CA PHE A 374 -6.92 -2.15 18.27
C PHE A 374 -6.70 -2.46 19.74
N PRO A 375 -7.71 -3.04 20.42
CA PRO A 375 -7.54 -3.46 21.81
C PRO A 375 -6.32 -4.34 22.00
N PRO A 376 -5.70 -4.35 23.19
CA PRO A 376 -4.52 -5.18 23.44
C PRO A 376 -4.73 -6.65 23.03
N GLY A 377 -3.86 -7.17 22.16
CA GLY A 377 -3.98 -8.52 21.60
C GLY A 377 -4.83 -8.63 20.33
N ALA A 378 -5.51 -7.59 19.91
CA ALA A 378 -6.23 -7.59 18.64
C ALA A 378 -5.24 -7.59 17.45
N PRO A 379 -5.48 -8.39 16.41
CA PRO A 379 -4.60 -8.42 15.25
C PRO A 379 -4.75 -7.14 14.41
N SER A 380 -3.61 -6.60 13.97
CA SER A 380 -3.54 -5.49 13.02
C SER A 380 -2.89 -5.90 11.69
N ARG A 381 -2.22 -7.05 11.66
CA ARG A 381 -1.53 -7.59 10.48
C ARG A 381 -2.15 -8.91 10.06
N ILE A 382 -2.27 -9.12 8.76
CA ILE A 382 -2.59 -10.42 8.17
C ILE A 382 -1.31 -11.22 7.96
N PRO A 383 -1.35 -12.57 7.99
CA PRO A 383 -0.21 -13.39 7.57
C PRO A 383 0.28 -13.01 6.19
N MET A 384 1.59 -12.79 6.04
CA MET A 384 2.17 -12.26 4.82
C MET A 384 3.48 -12.97 4.45
N ALA A 385 3.58 -13.45 3.20
CA ALA A 385 4.81 -13.96 2.61
C ALA A 385 5.25 -13.08 1.44
N ALA A 386 6.52 -12.67 1.44
CA ALA A 386 7.18 -12.02 0.33
C ALA A 386 8.15 -12.99 -0.33
N ILE A 387 8.08 -13.14 -1.65
CA ILE A 387 8.80 -14.17 -2.40
C ILE A 387 9.62 -13.54 -3.51
N THR A 388 10.93 -13.75 -3.49
CA THR A 388 11.85 -13.32 -4.55
C THR A 388 12.75 -14.47 -5.01
N GLY A 389 13.52 -14.23 -6.04
CA GLY A 389 14.44 -15.17 -6.67
C GLY A 389 14.73 -14.76 -8.12
N THR A 390 15.68 -15.37 -8.76
CA THR A 390 15.85 -15.20 -10.20
C THR A 390 14.72 -15.94 -10.92
N ASN A 391 14.52 -17.21 -10.63
CA ASN A 391 13.49 -18.07 -11.22
C ASN A 391 12.56 -18.66 -10.15
N GLY A 392 11.39 -19.15 -10.56
CA GLY A 392 10.43 -19.85 -9.69
C GLY A 392 9.46 -18.97 -8.90
N LYS A 393 9.65 -17.64 -8.84
CA LYS A 393 8.83 -16.70 -8.06
C LYS A 393 7.33 -16.88 -8.26
N THR A 394 6.85 -16.73 -9.49
CA THR A 394 5.42 -16.80 -9.84
C THR A 394 4.81 -18.15 -9.48
N THR A 395 5.48 -19.24 -9.85
CA THR A 395 5.01 -20.61 -9.57
C THR A 395 4.94 -20.86 -8.07
N THR A 396 5.99 -20.51 -7.32
CA THR A 396 6.00 -20.65 -5.85
C THR A 396 4.92 -19.79 -5.19
N SER A 397 4.77 -18.52 -5.60
CA SER A 397 3.73 -17.63 -5.08
C SER A 397 2.33 -18.18 -5.30
N ARG A 398 2.07 -18.73 -6.48
CA ARG A 398 0.77 -19.36 -6.79
C ARG A 398 0.56 -20.65 -6.03
N MET A 399 1.59 -21.50 -5.84
CA MET A 399 1.51 -22.70 -4.99
C MET A 399 1.17 -22.31 -3.54
N VAL A 400 1.84 -21.31 -2.98
CA VAL A 400 1.55 -20.81 -1.62
C VAL A 400 0.13 -20.28 -1.52
N ALA A 401 -0.29 -19.44 -2.48
CA ALA A 401 -1.64 -18.90 -2.51
C ALA A 401 -2.70 -19.99 -2.59
N HIS A 402 -2.47 -21.02 -3.41
CA HIS A 402 -3.37 -22.19 -3.51
C HIS A 402 -3.44 -22.96 -2.17
N ILE A 403 -2.31 -23.23 -1.52
CA ILE A 403 -2.27 -23.90 -0.20
C ILE A 403 -3.04 -23.07 0.85
N LEU A 404 -2.86 -21.75 0.88
CA LEU A 404 -3.56 -20.86 1.80
C LEU A 404 -5.07 -20.84 1.52
N LYS A 405 -5.47 -20.75 0.24
CA LYS A 405 -6.88 -20.81 -0.16
C LYS A 405 -7.54 -22.14 0.27
N MET A 406 -6.84 -23.27 0.04
CA MET A 406 -7.29 -24.60 0.51
C MET A 406 -7.32 -24.70 2.05
N SER A 407 -6.63 -23.81 2.76
CA SER A 407 -6.66 -23.70 4.21
C SER A 407 -7.73 -22.75 4.75
N GLY A 408 -8.56 -22.18 3.85
CA GLY A 408 -9.70 -21.31 4.20
C GLY A 408 -9.37 -19.83 4.28
N TYR A 409 -8.22 -19.39 3.78
CA TYR A 409 -7.88 -17.96 3.71
C TYR A 409 -8.43 -17.30 2.45
N HIS A 410 -8.84 -16.04 2.58
CA HIS A 410 -9.08 -15.12 1.46
C HIS A 410 -7.74 -14.48 1.06
N VAL A 411 -7.14 -15.02 0.00
CA VAL A 411 -5.75 -14.70 -0.35
C VAL A 411 -5.67 -13.55 -1.33
N GLY A 412 -4.87 -12.53 -0.98
CA GLY A 412 -4.35 -11.52 -1.91
C GLY A 412 -3.00 -11.97 -2.46
N LEU A 413 -2.87 -12.03 -3.79
CA LEU A 413 -1.67 -12.48 -4.48
C LEU A 413 -1.22 -11.45 -5.51
N THR A 414 0.06 -11.12 -5.54
CA THR A 414 0.70 -10.34 -6.61
C THR A 414 1.65 -11.21 -7.41
N THR A 415 1.64 -11.08 -8.74
CA THR A 415 2.51 -11.82 -9.66
C THR A 415 2.90 -10.98 -10.88
N THR A 416 3.79 -11.50 -11.72
CA THR A 416 4.19 -10.87 -13.00
C THR A 416 3.04 -10.75 -14.02
N ASP A 417 1.93 -11.44 -13.84
CA ASP A 417 0.77 -11.41 -14.74
C ASP A 417 -0.48 -10.75 -14.13
N GLY A 418 -0.44 -10.38 -12.84
CA GLY A 418 -1.56 -9.67 -12.25
C GLY A 418 -1.61 -9.64 -10.72
N ILE A 419 -2.65 -8.95 -10.22
CA ILE A 419 -3.12 -9.03 -8.84
C ILE A 419 -4.34 -9.95 -8.81
N TYR A 420 -4.36 -10.87 -7.86
CA TYR A 420 -5.46 -11.82 -7.65
C TYR A 420 -6.01 -11.67 -6.24
N ILE A 421 -7.33 -11.62 -6.12
CA ILE A 421 -8.04 -11.64 -4.84
C ILE A 421 -8.89 -12.90 -4.81
N ASP A 422 -8.61 -13.77 -3.86
CA ASP A 422 -9.28 -15.07 -3.70
C ASP A 422 -9.28 -15.96 -4.97
N GLY A 423 -8.22 -15.85 -5.77
CA GLY A 423 -8.02 -16.61 -7.01
C GLY A 423 -8.60 -15.95 -8.26
N GLU A 424 -9.37 -14.88 -8.13
CA GLU A 424 -9.86 -14.09 -9.27
C GLU A 424 -8.90 -12.97 -9.63
N ARG A 425 -8.62 -12.80 -10.92
CA ARG A 425 -7.70 -11.76 -11.39
C ARG A 425 -8.37 -10.38 -11.34
N TYR A 426 -7.90 -9.55 -10.39
CA TYR A 426 -8.39 -8.20 -10.15
C TYR A 426 -7.76 -7.18 -11.12
N LEU A 427 -6.46 -7.27 -11.36
CA LEU A 427 -5.71 -6.42 -12.29
C LEU A 427 -4.71 -7.26 -13.08
N SER A 428 -4.47 -6.90 -14.35
CA SER A 428 -3.51 -7.56 -15.24
C SER A 428 -2.25 -6.72 -15.43
N GLY A 429 -1.10 -7.38 -15.67
CA GLY A 429 0.19 -6.77 -15.92
C GLY A 429 1.26 -7.20 -14.91
N ASP A 430 2.48 -6.68 -15.03
CA ASP A 430 3.54 -6.93 -14.05
C ASP A 430 3.23 -6.19 -12.73
N MET A 431 2.78 -6.98 -11.76
CA MET A 431 2.31 -6.51 -10.45
C MET A 431 3.25 -6.94 -9.31
N THR A 432 4.55 -6.99 -9.58
CA THR A 432 5.58 -7.41 -8.60
C THR A 432 6.23 -6.25 -7.85
N GLY A 433 5.66 -5.04 -7.98
CA GLY A 433 6.17 -3.82 -7.35
C GLY A 433 5.44 -3.42 -6.06
N PRO A 434 5.93 -2.37 -5.36
CA PRO A 434 5.38 -1.89 -4.09
C PRO A 434 3.93 -1.45 -4.16
N TRP A 435 3.55 -0.80 -5.26
CA TRP A 435 2.18 -0.37 -5.48
C TRP A 435 1.19 -1.54 -5.42
N SER A 436 1.53 -2.65 -6.08
CA SER A 436 0.70 -3.86 -6.12
C SER A 436 0.55 -4.51 -4.75
N ALA A 437 1.63 -4.55 -3.95
CA ALA A 437 1.58 -5.00 -2.57
C ALA A 437 0.60 -4.13 -1.76
N ARG A 438 0.68 -2.80 -1.88
CA ARG A 438 -0.25 -1.87 -1.22
C ARG A 438 -1.71 -2.07 -1.65
N VAL A 439 -1.98 -2.43 -2.92
CA VAL A 439 -3.34 -2.76 -3.38
C VAL A 439 -3.91 -3.95 -2.61
N VAL A 440 -3.13 -5.02 -2.46
CA VAL A 440 -3.51 -6.22 -1.69
C VAL A 440 -3.74 -5.88 -0.22
N LEU A 441 -2.82 -5.13 0.41
CA LEU A 441 -2.89 -4.78 1.84
C LEU A 441 -4.03 -3.81 2.18
N LYS A 442 -4.53 -3.06 1.18
CA LYS A 442 -5.71 -2.19 1.33
C LYS A 442 -7.04 -2.91 1.11
N HIS A 443 -7.03 -4.13 0.59
CA HIS A 443 -8.27 -4.82 0.23
C HIS A 443 -8.94 -5.44 1.47
N PRO A 444 -10.19 -5.06 1.80
CA PRO A 444 -10.82 -5.41 3.08
C PRO A 444 -11.16 -6.90 3.25
N LEU A 445 -11.26 -7.66 2.17
CA LEU A 445 -11.55 -9.11 2.23
C LEU A 445 -10.29 -9.95 2.43
N VAL A 446 -9.11 -9.41 2.15
CA VAL A 446 -7.85 -10.17 2.22
C VAL A 446 -7.49 -10.43 3.68
N ASP A 447 -7.27 -11.71 3.99
CA ASP A 447 -6.83 -12.16 5.32
C ASP A 447 -5.52 -12.94 5.33
N ALA A 448 -4.90 -13.15 4.14
CA ALA A 448 -3.52 -13.57 3.96
C ALA A 448 -2.96 -12.98 2.66
N ALA A 449 -1.69 -12.59 2.63
CA ALA A 449 -1.05 -12.00 1.45
C ALA A 449 0.17 -12.81 0.99
N VAL A 450 0.26 -13.02 -0.32
CA VAL A 450 1.43 -13.61 -0.99
C VAL A 450 1.94 -12.61 -2.03
N LEU A 451 3.12 -12.06 -1.79
CA LEU A 451 3.66 -10.94 -2.55
C LEU A 451 4.90 -11.40 -3.34
N GLU A 452 4.72 -11.65 -4.65
CA GLU A 452 5.86 -11.79 -5.54
C GLU A 452 6.60 -10.47 -5.61
N THR A 453 7.89 -10.47 -5.28
CA THR A 453 8.73 -9.26 -5.16
C THR A 453 9.89 -9.36 -6.14
N ALA A 454 9.83 -8.59 -7.24
CA ALA A 454 10.88 -8.59 -8.25
C ALA A 454 11.94 -7.51 -7.97
N ARG A 455 13.18 -7.80 -8.38
CA ARG A 455 14.31 -6.88 -8.33
C ARG A 455 13.98 -5.48 -8.89
N GLY A 456 13.28 -5.44 -10.02
CA GLY A 456 12.94 -4.18 -10.69
C GLY A 456 12.08 -3.24 -9.85
N GLY A 457 11.14 -3.79 -9.09
CA GLY A 457 10.32 -3.05 -8.13
C GLY A 457 11.15 -2.53 -6.96
N ILE A 458 11.96 -3.41 -6.35
CA ILE A 458 12.84 -3.06 -5.22
C ILE A 458 13.76 -1.89 -5.58
N LEU A 459 14.41 -1.93 -6.76
CA LEU A 459 15.36 -0.90 -7.18
C LEU A 459 14.70 0.44 -7.56
N ARG A 460 13.41 0.45 -7.93
CA ARG A 460 12.70 1.68 -8.30
C ARG A 460 12.08 2.38 -7.11
N GLU A 461 11.44 1.61 -6.22
CA GLU A 461 10.51 2.14 -5.21
C GLU A 461 10.63 1.45 -3.85
N GLY A 462 11.57 0.50 -3.69
CA GLY A 462 11.72 -0.28 -2.46
C GLY A 462 10.65 -1.35 -2.29
N LEU A 463 10.25 -1.59 -1.03
CA LEU A 463 9.22 -2.54 -0.64
C LEU A 463 7.90 -1.81 -0.33
N GLY A 464 6.76 -2.40 -0.67
CA GLY A 464 5.42 -1.85 -0.39
C GLY A 464 4.90 -2.18 1.01
N TYR A 465 5.74 -2.71 1.88
CA TYR A 465 5.44 -3.17 3.25
C TYR A 465 6.66 -2.96 4.15
N ASP A 466 6.41 -2.84 5.45
CA ASP A 466 7.43 -2.62 6.48
C ASP A 466 8.00 -3.92 7.06
N LYS A 467 7.13 -4.90 7.35
CA LYS A 467 7.47 -6.20 7.94
C LYS A 467 6.66 -7.32 7.28
N VAL A 468 7.25 -8.52 7.19
CA VAL A 468 6.59 -9.74 6.72
C VAL A 468 6.75 -10.88 7.75
N ASP A 469 5.83 -11.84 7.73
CA ASP A 469 5.95 -13.07 8.53
C ASP A 469 6.98 -14.01 7.93
N VAL A 470 7.02 -14.06 6.58
CA VAL A 470 7.93 -14.92 5.82
C VAL A 470 8.56 -14.15 4.67
N GLY A 471 9.88 -14.06 4.67
CA GLY A 471 10.67 -13.62 3.52
C GLY A 471 11.31 -14.84 2.85
N ALA A 472 11.09 -15.02 1.54
CA ALA A 472 11.61 -16.17 0.82
C ALA A 472 12.51 -15.77 -0.35
N VAL A 473 13.71 -16.40 -0.43
CA VAL A 473 14.62 -16.25 -1.57
C VAL A 473 14.88 -17.62 -2.16
N LEU A 474 14.41 -17.80 -3.41
CA LEU A 474 14.42 -19.11 -4.06
C LEU A 474 15.78 -19.46 -4.67
N ASN A 475 16.44 -18.51 -5.28
CA ASN A 475 17.76 -18.64 -5.93
C ASN A 475 18.30 -17.27 -6.37
N VAL A 476 19.61 -17.22 -6.57
CA VAL A 476 20.34 -16.10 -7.17
C VAL A 476 21.14 -16.62 -8.35
N ALA A 477 20.75 -16.27 -9.57
CA ALA A 477 21.43 -16.66 -10.79
C ALA A 477 21.55 -15.46 -11.74
N GLY A 478 22.45 -15.57 -12.72
CA GLY A 478 22.73 -14.51 -13.67
C GLY A 478 21.51 -14.15 -14.51
N ASP A 479 20.86 -13.04 -14.17
CA ASP A 479 19.78 -12.43 -14.95
C ASP A 479 19.74 -10.93 -14.66
N HIS A 480 19.56 -10.12 -15.69
CA HIS A 480 19.58 -8.65 -15.61
C HIS A 480 20.90 -8.05 -15.03
N LEU A 481 22.03 -8.72 -15.14
CA LEU A 481 23.33 -8.16 -14.78
C LEU A 481 23.75 -7.09 -15.80
N GLY A 482 24.48 -6.06 -15.33
CA GLY A 482 24.84 -4.88 -16.13
C GLY A 482 23.72 -3.84 -16.25
N LEU A 483 22.61 -3.98 -15.50
CA LEU A 483 21.48 -3.06 -15.54
C LEU A 483 21.22 -2.41 -14.18
N LYS A 484 21.06 -1.07 -14.17
CA LYS A 484 20.74 -0.27 -12.98
C LYS A 484 21.72 -0.47 -11.81
N GLY A 485 23.03 -0.58 -12.11
CA GLY A 485 24.09 -0.68 -11.11
C GLY A 485 24.18 -2.03 -10.40
N VAL A 486 23.61 -3.08 -10.97
CA VAL A 486 23.75 -4.48 -10.51
C VAL A 486 24.67 -5.21 -11.48
N GLU A 487 25.95 -5.33 -11.14
CA GLU A 487 26.98 -5.84 -12.03
C GLU A 487 27.33 -7.29 -11.72
N THR A 488 27.24 -7.70 -10.44
CA THR A 488 27.65 -9.01 -9.95
C THR A 488 26.47 -9.82 -9.39
N LEU A 489 26.69 -11.12 -9.14
CA LEU A 489 25.71 -11.96 -8.45
C LEU A 489 25.56 -11.54 -6.98
N GLU A 490 26.62 -11.06 -6.36
CA GLU A 490 26.63 -10.52 -5.01
C GLU A 490 25.77 -9.26 -4.88
N ASP A 491 25.85 -8.34 -5.87
CA ASP A 491 24.96 -7.17 -5.92
C ASP A 491 23.49 -7.61 -6.03
N LEU A 492 23.24 -8.59 -6.91
CA LEU A 492 21.89 -9.12 -7.08
C LEU A 492 21.38 -9.82 -5.81
N ALA A 493 22.24 -10.56 -5.11
CA ALA A 493 21.96 -11.18 -3.82
C ALA A 493 21.66 -10.11 -2.77
N ALA A 494 22.44 -9.02 -2.71
CA ALA A 494 22.21 -7.92 -1.77
C ALA A 494 20.83 -7.26 -1.98
N VAL A 495 20.40 -7.04 -3.22
CA VAL A 495 19.06 -6.51 -3.52
C VAL A 495 17.96 -7.48 -3.08
N LYS A 496 18.10 -8.78 -3.35
CA LYS A 496 17.10 -9.79 -2.98
C LYS A 496 17.04 -10.03 -1.46
N ALA A 497 18.15 -9.86 -0.75
CA ALA A 497 18.23 -10.03 0.70
C ALA A 497 17.31 -9.06 1.47
N LEU A 498 16.94 -7.92 0.89
CA LEU A 498 15.97 -6.99 1.50
C LEU A 498 14.65 -7.67 1.87
N VAL A 499 14.23 -8.70 1.13
CA VAL A 499 12.99 -9.44 1.43
C VAL A 499 13.10 -10.22 2.75
N VAL A 500 14.30 -10.67 3.13
CA VAL A 500 14.53 -11.38 4.40
C VAL A 500 14.93 -10.44 5.54
N GLU A 501 15.49 -9.26 5.24
CA GLU A 501 15.82 -8.23 6.24
C GLU A 501 14.59 -7.60 6.89
N VAL A 502 13.43 -7.62 6.21
CA VAL A 502 12.16 -7.11 6.73
C VAL A 502 11.30 -8.20 7.38
N VAL A 503 11.84 -9.38 7.60
CA VAL A 503 11.15 -10.42 8.38
C VAL A 503 11.03 -9.94 9.82
N LYS A 504 9.84 -10.05 10.39
CA LYS A 504 9.58 -9.67 11.77
C LYS A 504 10.24 -10.64 12.76
N ASP A 505 10.44 -10.20 13.99
CA ASP A 505 10.87 -11.07 15.09
C ASP A 505 9.92 -12.28 15.23
N GLY A 506 10.49 -13.48 15.31
CA GLY A 506 9.74 -14.74 15.32
C GLY A 506 9.11 -15.13 13.97
N GLY A 507 9.39 -14.39 12.90
CA GLY A 507 9.11 -14.77 11.51
C GLY A 507 10.20 -15.71 10.94
N TYR A 508 10.11 -16.03 9.64
CA TYR A 508 10.99 -16.99 9.00
C TYR A 508 11.59 -16.47 7.69
N ALA A 509 12.90 -16.68 7.52
CA ALA A 509 13.60 -16.58 6.25
C ALA A 509 13.61 -17.95 5.55
N VAL A 510 12.80 -18.13 4.50
CA VAL A 510 12.81 -19.37 3.70
C VAL A 510 13.88 -19.28 2.63
N LEU A 511 14.93 -20.11 2.75
CA LEU A 511 16.17 -20.00 2.00
C LEU A 511 16.56 -21.32 1.33
N ASN A 512 17.00 -21.24 0.07
CA ASN A 512 17.57 -22.36 -0.65
C ASN A 512 18.99 -22.65 -0.15
N ALA A 513 19.19 -23.78 0.51
CA ALA A 513 20.50 -24.17 1.03
C ALA A 513 21.45 -24.70 -0.07
N ASP A 514 20.93 -25.06 -1.24
CA ASP A 514 21.74 -25.51 -2.39
C ASP A 514 22.35 -24.33 -3.16
N ASP A 515 21.94 -23.10 -2.86
CA ASP A 515 22.49 -21.86 -3.39
C ASP A 515 23.26 -21.12 -2.28
N PRO A 516 24.60 -21.04 -2.35
CA PRO A 516 25.41 -20.43 -1.30
C PRO A 516 25.09 -18.96 -1.03
N LEU A 517 24.75 -18.18 -2.07
CA LEU A 517 24.39 -16.78 -1.90
C LEU A 517 23.06 -16.64 -1.16
N THR A 518 22.11 -17.52 -1.45
CA THR A 518 20.83 -17.55 -0.75
C THR A 518 21.00 -18.02 0.70
N ALA A 519 21.75 -19.10 0.92
CA ALA A 519 21.99 -19.63 2.26
C ALA A 519 22.67 -18.61 3.20
N ALA A 520 23.60 -17.79 2.66
CA ALA A 520 24.31 -16.76 3.42
C ALA A 520 23.39 -15.62 3.90
N MET A 521 22.21 -15.44 3.30
CA MET A 521 21.26 -14.39 3.69
C MET A 521 20.64 -14.62 5.08
N ALA A 522 20.77 -15.84 5.64
CA ALA A 522 20.34 -16.11 7.01
C ALA A 522 20.97 -15.17 8.04
N ALA A 523 22.21 -14.71 7.80
CA ALA A 523 22.90 -13.77 8.67
C ALA A 523 22.35 -12.32 8.62
N ARG A 524 21.45 -12.02 7.68
CA ARG A 524 20.84 -10.70 7.47
C ARG A 524 19.39 -10.64 7.95
N CYS A 525 18.87 -11.71 8.54
CA CYS A 525 17.49 -11.84 8.96
C CYS A 525 17.39 -11.85 10.48
N ASP A 526 16.48 -11.06 11.06
CA ASP A 526 16.16 -11.08 12.49
C ASP A 526 15.27 -12.27 12.86
N GLY A 527 14.60 -12.88 11.87
CA GLY A 527 13.79 -14.10 12.04
C GLY A 527 14.62 -15.39 11.94
N ASP A 528 13.96 -16.52 12.16
CA ASP A 528 14.59 -17.84 12.08
C ASP A 528 14.77 -18.30 10.63
N PRO A 529 15.92 -18.87 10.23
CA PRO A 529 16.06 -19.51 8.93
C PRO A 529 15.22 -20.78 8.85
N PHE A 530 14.60 -20.99 7.68
CA PHE A 530 13.90 -22.21 7.31
C PHE A 530 14.44 -22.66 5.94
N TYR A 531 15.35 -23.61 5.96
CA TYR A 531 16.02 -24.03 4.71
C TYR A 531 15.21 -25.03 3.91
N PHE A 532 15.40 -25.02 2.57
CA PHE A 532 15.03 -26.13 1.72
C PHE A 532 16.21 -26.59 0.86
N THR A 533 16.27 -27.89 0.56
CA THR A 533 17.40 -28.50 -0.18
C THR A 533 17.00 -29.76 -0.90
N PHE A 534 17.70 -30.05 -2.00
CA PHE A 534 17.68 -31.32 -2.68
C PHE A 534 18.65 -32.37 -2.08
N ASP A 535 19.68 -31.92 -1.35
CA ASP A 535 20.68 -32.82 -0.77
C ASP A 535 20.45 -33.04 0.73
N PRO A 536 20.01 -34.24 1.13
CA PRO A 536 19.90 -34.59 2.54
C PRO A 536 21.21 -34.46 3.34
N ARG A 537 22.34 -34.42 2.66
CA ARG A 537 23.66 -34.29 3.27
C ARG A 537 24.19 -32.86 3.28
N ASN A 538 23.38 -31.89 2.83
CA ASN A 538 23.79 -30.48 2.85
C ASN A 538 24.25 -30.07 4.28
N PRO A 539 25.50 -29.64 4.46
CA PRO A 539 26.07 -29.42 5.79
C PRO A 539 25.39 -28.28 6.55
N VAL A 540 24.92 -27.24 5.84
CA VAL A 540 24.18 -26.10 6.43
C VAL A 540 22.88 -26.61 7.04
N VAL A 541 22.14 -27.43 6.29
CA VAL A 541 20.84 -27.97 6.71
C VAL A 541 21.02 -28.97 7.87
N GLN A 542 22.00 -29.90 7.78
CA GLN A 542 22.25 -30.84 8.83
C GLN A 542 22.61 -30.16 10.17
N GLU A 543 23.47 -29.13 10.11
CA GLU A 543 23.85 -28.39 11.31
C GLU A 543 22.64 -27.61 11.87
N HIS A 544 21.83 -27.01 11.00
CA HIS A 544 20.65 -26.28 11.40
C HIS A 544 19.60 -27.18 12.06
N VAL A 545 19.29 -28.33 11.46
CA VAL A 545 18.32 -29.30 11.99
C VAL A 545 18.82 -29.88 13.31
N ARG A 546 20.13 -30.18 13.43
CA ARG A 546 20.72 -30.67 14.69
C ARG A 546 20.57 -29.68 15.87
N LYS A 547 20.52 -28.39 15.57
CA LYS A 547 20.23 -27.31 16.53
C LYS A 547 18.72 -27.10 16.79
N GLY A 548 17.84 -27.93 16.19
CA GLY A 548 16.39 -27.85 16.32
C GLY A 548 15.69 -26.93 15.31
N GLY A 549 16.45 -26.46 14.34
CA GLY A 549 15.90 -25.64 13.25
C GLY A 549 14.99 -26.40 12.28
N ARG A 550 14.32 -25.67 11.40
CA ARG A 550 13.38 -26.22 10.43
C ARG A 550 14.01 -26.37 9.05
N ALA A 551 13.68 -27.48 8.36
CA ALA A 551 14.09 -27.70 6.98
C ALA A 551 13.07 -28.52 6.19
N LEU A 552 12.96 -28.26 4.89
CA LEU A 552 12.34 -29.13 3.88
C LEU A 552 13.44 -29.78 3.07
N VAL A 553 13.46 -31.09 3.02
CA VAL A 553 14.52 -31.88 2.36
C VAL A 553 13.89 -32.83 1.35
N LEU A 554 14.50 -32.95 0.19
CA LEU A 554 14.12 -33.98 -0.79
C LEU A 554 14.94 -35.25 -0.53
N GLU A 555 14.30 -36.31 -0.09
CA GLU A 555 14.95 -37.56 0.29
C GLU A 555 14.61 -38.72 -0.66
N ASP A 556 15.47 -39.70 -0.73
CA ASP A 556 15.17 -40.95 -1.39
C ASP A 556 14.30 -41.84 -0.47
N GLY A 557 13.15 -42.22 -1.00
CA GLY A 557 12.26 -43.15 -0.31
C GLY A 557 11.97 -44.38 -1.16
N LEU A 558 11.20 -45.33 -0.61
CA LEU A 558 10.90 -46.60 -1.29
C LEU A 558 10.19 -46.44 -2.63
N ASN A 559 9.38 -45.40 -2.79
CA ASN A 559 8.55 -45.17 -3.97
C ASN A 559 8.95 -43.90 -4.75
N GLY A 560 10.23 -43.48 -4.68
CA GLY A 560 10.72 -42.30 -5.35
C GLY A 560 11.17 -41.19 -4.39
N LYS A 561 11.19 -39.95 -4.84
CA LYS A 561 11.64 -38.80 -4.07
C LYS A 561 10.52 -38.30 -3.14
N MET A 562 10.83 -38.09 -1.86
CA MET A 562 9.91 -37.64 -0.80
C MET A 562 10.29 -36.24 -0.35
N LEU A 563 9.33 -35.33 -0.29
CA LEU A 563 9.45 -34.07 0.42
C LEU A 563 9.29 -34.36 1.91
N THR A 564 10.31 -34.09 2.72
CA THR A 564 10.32 -34.35 4.16
C THR A 564 10.54 -33.06 4.94
N LEU A 565 9.69 -32.83 5.93
CA LEU A 565 9.77 -31.72 6.86
C LEU A 565 10.55 -32.16 8.13
N TYR A 566 11.60 -31.44 8.46
CA TYR A 566 12.29 -31.49 9.74
C TYR A 566 11.82 -30.33 10.60
N GLU A 567 11.21 -30.61 11.73
CA GLU A 567 10.71 -29.63 12.69
C GLU A 567 10.74 -30.17 14.11
N ARG A 568 11.30 -29.41 15.06
CA ARG A 568 11.32 -29.80 16.50
C ARG A 568 11.85 -31.20 16.74
N ASN A 569 12.95 -31.58 16.07
CA ASN A 569 13.56 -32.90 16.08
C ASN A 569 12.63 -34.04 15.59
N GLN A 570 11.59 -33.70 14.86
CA GLN A 570 10.70 -34.65 14.19
C GLN A 570 11.05 -34.71 12.71
N HIS A 571 10.94 -35.92 12.16
CA HIS A 571 11.06 -36.23 10.73
C HIS A 571 9.67 -36.59 10.20
N ILE A 572 9.08 -35.67 9.42
CA ILE A 572 7.68 -35.75 8.96
C ILE A 572 7.66 -35.90 7.45
N PRO A 573 7.42 -37.10 6.90
CA PRO A 573 7.21 -37.30 5.47
C PRO A 573 5.99 -36.50 5.03
N LEU A 574 6.20 -35.56 4.07
CA LEU A 574 5.16 -34.65 3.63
C LEU A 574 4.39 -35.23 2.44
N LEU A 575 5.06 -35.43 1.30
CA LEU A 575 4.44 -35.89 0.07
C LEU A 575 5.51 -36.42 -0.91
N TRP A 576 5.18 -37.46 -1.65
CA TRP A 576 6.00 -37.92 -2.78
C TRP A 576 6.01 -36.83 -3.88
N ALA A 577 7.18 -36.55 -4.45
CA ALA A 577 7.32 -35.54 -5.51
C ALA A 577 6.47 -35.86 -6.75
N HIS A 578 6.38 -37.14 -7.12
CA HIS A 578 5.57 -37.57 -8.26
C HIS A 578 4.06 -37.42 -8.06
N LEU A 579 3.57 -37.24 -6.83
CA LEU A 579 2.16 -36.98 -6.55
C LEU A 579 1.79 -35.49 -6.65
N ILE A 580 2.73 -34.63 -6.98
CA ILE A 580 2.52 -33.21 -7.21
C ILE A 580 2.38 -33.00 -8.72
N PRO A 581 1.16 -32.74 -9.28
CA PRO A 581 0.95 -32.69 -10.71
C PRO A 581 1.88 -31.72 -11.45
N ALA A 582 2.16 -30.55 -10.87
CA ALA A 582 3.05 -29.55 -11.44
C ALA A 582 4.51 -30.04 -11.62
N THR A 583 4.90 -31.15 -11.01
CA THR A 583 6.25 -31.70 -11.13
C THR A 583 6.42 -32.67 -12.30
N LEU A 584 5.36 -32.99 -13.01
CA LEU A 584 5.37 -34.00 -14.10
C LEU A 584 6.02 -35.30 -13.63
N GLU A 585 5.40 -35.96 -12.67
CA GLU A 585 5.89 -37.20 -12.06
C GLU A 585 7.26 -37.06 -11.33
N GLY A 586 7.60 -35.83 -10.91
CA GLY A 586 8.89 -35.53 -10.26
C GLY A 586 10.03 -35.22 -11.25
N LEU A 587 9.79 -35.25 -12.56
CA LEU A 587 10.80 -34.98 -13.60
C LEU A 587 11.15 -33.50 -13.70
N ALA A 588 10.16 -32.60 -13.51
CA ALA A 588 10.38 -31.17 -13.50
C ALA A 588 11.03 -30.73 -12.16
N ARG A 589 12.34 -30.94 -12.03
CA ARG A 589 13.11 -30.68 -10.79
C ARG A 589 12.91 -29.26 -10.28
N PHE A 590 12.86 -28.26 -11.17
CA PHE A 590 12.63 -26.86 -10.75
C PHE A 590 11.26 -26.68 -10.08
N ASN A 591 10.22 -27.41 -10.48
CA ASN A 591 8.93 -27.39 -9.78
C ASN A 591 8.95 -28.20 -8.47
N VAL A 592 9.82 -29.20 -8.33
CA VAL A 592 10.07 -29.85 -7.04
C VAL A 592 10.71 -28.85 -6.07
N ALA A 593 11.68 -28.02 -6.53
CA ALA A 593 12.24 -26.93 -5.72
C ALA A 593 11.18 -25.90 -5.32
N ASN A 594 10.33 -25.49 -6.26
CA ASN A 594 9.22 -24.57 -6.00
C ASN A 594 8.24 -25.16 -4.96
N ALA A 595 7.96 -26.47 -5.02
CA ALA A 595 7.08 -27.16 -4.07
C ALA A 595 7.72 -27.26 -2.66
N LEU A 596 9.02 -27.52 -2.57
CA LEU A 596 9.77 -27.48 -1.28
C LEU A 596 9.67 -26.09 -0.67
N ALA A 597 9.98 -25.04 -1.46
CA ALA A 597 9.88 -23.65 -1.00
C ALA A 597 8.44 -23.28 -0.59
N ALA A 598 7.44 -23.63 -1.41
CA ALA A 598 6.04 -23.35 -1.11
C ALA A 598 5.55 -24.04 0.17
N ALA A 599 5.96 -25.30 0.39
CA ALA A 599 5.66 -26.04 1.61
C ALA A 599 6.32 -25.40 2.85
N ALA A 600 7.58 -24.97 2.73
CA ALA A 600 8.30 -24.28 3.79
C ALA A 600 7.63 -22.92 4.14
N ILE A 601 7.27 -22.12 3.12
CA ILE A 601 6.57 -20.84 3.31
C ILE A 601 5.21 -21.05 3.97
N ALA A 602 4.40 -21.98 3.47
CA ALA A 602 3.10 -22.28 4.04
C ALA A 602 3.20 -22.78 5.50
N ARG A 603 4.22 -23.63 5.80
CA ARG A 603 4.46 -24.10 7.16
C ARG A 603 4.92 -22.98 8.08
N ALA A 604 5.77 -22.09 7.61
CA ALA A 604 6.22 -20.89 8.31
C ALA A 604 5.05 -19.93 8.65
N LEU A 605 4.05 -19.82 7.74
CA LEU A 605 2.80 -19.08 7.98
C LEU A 605 1.82 -19.83 8.93
N GLY A 606 2.21 -21.01 9.47
CA GLY A 606 1.41 -21.75 10.43
C GLY A 606 0.39 -22.72 9.82
N VAL A 607 0.41 -22.96 8.51
CA VAL A 607 -0.48 -23.91 7.84
C VAL A 607 -0.23 -25.34 8.33
N LYS A 608 -1.30 -26.09 8.55
CA LYS A 608 -1.22 -27.50 8.97
C LYS A 608 -0.64 -28.37 7.85
N VAL A 609 0.11 -29.39 8.24
CA VAL A 609 0.79 -30.34 7.31
C VAL A 609 -0.23 -30.96 6.31
N GLU A 610 -1.41 -31.32 6.79
CA GLU A 610 -2.47 -31.93 5.98
C GLU A 610 -2.95 -31.01 4.87
N ASN A 611 -3.10 -29.70 5.16
CA ASN A 611 -3.51 -28.69 4.18
C ASN A 611 -2.40 -28.44 3.16
N ILE A 612 -1.12 -28.48 3.59
CA ILE A 612 0.03 -28.37 2.68
C ILE A 612 0.05 -29.55 1.71
N ARG A 613 -0.13 -30.77 2.23
CA ARG A 613 -0.24 -32.00 1.41
C ARG A 613 -1.36 -31.86 0.38
N GLN A 614 -2.56 -31.47 0.81
CA GLN A 614 -3.72 -31.33 -0.05
C GLN A 614 -3.50 -30.23 -1.11
N GLY A 615 -2.98 -29.09 -0.71
CA GLY A 615 -2.69 -28.00 -1.64
C GLY A 615 -1.69 -28.38 -2.72
N LEU A 616 -0.57 -29.04 -2.35
CA LEU A 616 0.42 -29.52 -3.31
C LEU A 616 -0.15 -30.59 -4.26
N ARG A 617 -1.00 -31.51 -3.76
CA ARG A 617 -1.61 -32.59 -4.59
C ARG A 617 -2.64 -32.06 -5.59
N THR A 618 -3.21 -30.90 -5.35
CA THR A 618 -4.25 -30.31 -6.22
C THR A 618 -3.72 -29.12 -7.04
N PHE A 619 -2.45 -28.79 -6.90
CA PHE A 619 -1.82 -27.76 -7.71
C PHE A 619 -1.23 -28.37 -8.98
N ASP A 620 -1.70 -27.92 -10.12
CA ASP A 620 -1.21 -28.32 -11.42
C ASP A 620 -0.54 -27.16 -12.18
N SER A 621 0.14 -27.48 -13.28
CA SER A 621 0.73 -26.48 -14.18
C SER A 621 -0.20 -26.16 -15.37
N SER A 622 -1.53 -26.23 -15.17
CA SER A 622 -2.48 -25.80 -16.18
C SER A 622 -2.35 -24.30 -16.47
N HIS A 623 -2.69 -23.91 -17.68
CA HIS A 623 -2.71 -22.50 -18.06
C HIS A 623 -3.62 -21.65 -17.16
N PHE A 624 -4.65 -22.26 -16.59
CA PHE A 624 -5.58 -21.57 -15.67
C PHE A 624 -4.97 -21.29 -14.31
N GLN A 625 -4.16 -22.22 -13.77
CA GLN A 625 -3.51 -22.04 -12.48
C GLN A 625 -2.22 -21.24 -12.58
N VAL A 626 -1.38 -21.48 -13.61
CA VAL A 626 -0.07 -20.84 -13.75
C VAL A 626 0.21 -20.53 -15.23
N PRO A 627 -0.34 -19.45 -15.80
CA PRO A 627 -0.11 -19.10 -17.20
C PRO A 627 1.39 -18.98 -17.54
N GLY A 628 1.82 -19.66 -18.62
CA GLY A 628 3.21 -19.58 -19.11
C GLY A 628 4.26 -20.20 -18.21
N ARG A 629 3.91 -21.10 -17.35
CA ARG A 629 4.86 -21.83 -16.51
C ARG A 629 4.64 -23.31 -16.64
N LEU A 630 5.37 -23.93 -17.57
CA LEU A 630 5.29 -25.37 -17.87
C LEU A 630 3.86 -25.82 -18.19
N ASN A 631 3.15 -25.08 -19.05
CA ASN A 631 1.80 -25.49 -19.45
C ASN A 631 1.88 -26.61 -20.50
N VAL A 632 1.30 -27.75 -20.21
CA VAL A 632 1.34 -28.94 -21.05
C VAL A 632 0.00 -29.08 -21.79
N TYR A 633 0.09 -29.40 -23.11
CA TYR A 633 -1.03 -29.72 -23.95
C TYR A 633 -0.79 -31.02 -24.69
N ASP A 634 -1.61 -32.05 -24.39
CA ASP A 634 -1.46 -33.44 -24.89
C ASP A 634 -2.59 -33.87 -25.83
N GLN A 635 -3.42 -32.95 -26.34
CA GLN A 635 -4.55 -33.31 -27.22
C GLN A 635 -4.15 -33.36 -28.71
N HIS A 636 -2.96 -32.94 -29.06
CA HIS A 636 -2.41 -33.15 -30.40
C HIS A 636 -1.76 -34.54 -30.52
N PRO A 637 -1.48 -35.04 -31.74
CA PRO A 637 -0.67 -36.26 -31.93
C PRO A 637 0.73 -36.17 -31.32
N PHE A 638 1.15 -34.99 -30.91
CA PHE A 638 2.42 -34.65 -30.29
C PHE A 638 2.15 -33.84 -29.00
N ARG A 639 3.10 -33.83 -28.07
CA ARG A 639 3.02 -33.06 -26.84
C ARG A 639 3.53 -31.66 -27.06
N VAL A 640 2.85 -30.63 -26.47
CA VAL A 640 3.31 -29.24 -26.46
C VAL A 640 3.53 -28.77 -25.04
N ILE A 641 4.65 -28.12 -24.81
CA ILE A 641 4.97 -27.40 -23.55
C ILE A 641 5.13 -25.93 -23.88
N VAL A 642 4.40 -25.06 -23.14
CA VAL A 642 4.55 -23.61 -23.22
C VAL A 642 5.15 -23.10 -21.91
N ASP A 643 6.26 -22.40 -21.98
CA ASP A 643 6.98 -21.82 -20.83
C ASP A 643 7.44 -20.38 -21.12
N TYR A 644 7.62 -19.58 -20.09
CA TYR A 644 8.10 -18.18 -20.19
C TYR A 644 9.61 -18.05 -19.99
N GLY A 645 10.33 -19.15 -19.91
CA GLY A 645 11.80 -19.16 -19.68
C GLY A 645 12.55 -18.24 -20.65
N HIS A 646 13.27 -17.25 -20.12
CA HIS A 646 13.94 -16.20 -20.91
C HIS A 646 15.36 -15.89 -20.45
N ASN A 647 15.95 -16.74 -19.59
CA ASN A 647 17.33 -16.65 -19.15
C ASN A 647 18.00 -18.03 -19.19
N PRO A 648 19.35 -18.10 -19.28
CA PRO A 648 20.04 -19.39 -19.43
C PRO A 648 19.68 -20.44 -18.38
N PRO A 649 19.59 -20.13 -17.06
CA PRO A 649 19.21 -21.13 -16.06
C PRO A 649 17.78 -21.66 -16.25
N ALA A 650 16.82 -20.83 -16.69
CA ALA A 650 15.45 -21.27 -16.95
C ALA A 650 15.40 -22.18 -18.18
N VAL A 651 16.06 -21.80 -19.26
CA VAL A 651 16.14 -22.62 -20.48
C VAL A 651 16.84 -23.95 -20.18
N GLN A 652 17.93 -23.96 -19.39
CA GLN A 652 18.60 -25.19 -18.97
C GLN A 652 17.68 -26.11 -18.16
N ALA A 653 16.91 -25.55 -17.22
CA ALA A 653 15.96 -26.32 -16.40
C ALA A 653 14.88 -27.01 -17.25
N VAL A 654 14.39 -26.34 -18.31
CA VAL A 654 13.46 -26.92 -19.26
C VAL A 654 14.18 -27.93 -20.18
N ALA A 655 15.42 -27.67 -20.59
CA ALA A 655 16.24 -28.59 -21.35
C ALA A 655 16.47 -29.93 -20.62
N ASP A 656 16.78 -29.85 -19.31
CA ASP A 656 16.95 -31.02 -18.46
C ASP A 656 15.63 -31.84 -18.37
N LEU A 657 14.48 -31.14 -18.28
CA LEU A 657 13.17 -31.80 -18.33
C LEU A 657 12.92 -32.47 -19.68
N VAL A 658 13.24 -31.81 -20.83
CA VAL A 658 13.08 -32.38 -22.17
C VAL A 658 13.89 -33.65 -22.34
N GLN A 659 15.08 -33.72 -21.75
CA GLN A 659 15.91 -34.93 -21.74
C GLN A 659 15.35 -36.05 -20.86
N ALA A 660 14.70 -35.70 -19.76
CA ALA A 660 14.13 -36.65 -18.81
C ALA A 660 12.76 -37.18 -19.23
N LEU A 661 12.00 -36.44 -20.05
CA LEU A 661 10.68 -36.84 -20.50
C LEU A 661 10.75 -37.98 -21.51
N PRO A 662 9.94 -39.04 -21.35
CA PRO A 662 9.83 -40.10 -22.36
C PRO A 662 9.23 -39.53 -23.65
N ARG A 663 9.85 -39.77 -24.81
CA ARG A 663 9.39 -39.39 -26.14
C ARG A 663 9.75 -40.43 -27.17
N GLU A 664 8.91 -40.57 -28.20
CA GLU A 664 9.14 -41.47 -29.32
C GLU A 664 9.71 -40.72 -30.54
N GLY A 665 9.43 -39.39 -30.62
CA GLY A 665 9.82 -38.52 -31.73
C GLY A 665 10.89 -37.50 -31.35
N ARG A 666 10.94 -36.45 -32.17
CA ARG A 666 11.91 -35.34 -32.03
C ARG A 666 11.57 -34.37 -30.94
N ALA A 667 12.58 -33.68 -30.41
CA ALA A 667 12.40 -32.48 -29.61
C ALA A 667 12.48 -31.24 -30.52
N ILE A 668 11.45 -30.41 -30.54
CA ILE A 668 11.37 -29.20 -31.34
C ILE A 668 11.30 -27.99 -30.38
N GLY A 669 12.18 -26.99 -30.60
CA GLY A 669 12.24 -25.79 -29.78
C GLY A 669 11.83 -24.54 -30.56
N VAL A 670 11.01 -23.67 -29.95
CA VAL A 670 10.80 -22.26 -30.36
C VAL A 670 11.41 -21.39 -29.28
N VAL A 671 12.52 -20.71 -29.59
CA VAL A 671 13.40 -20.07 -28.59
C VAL A 671 13.66 -18.62 -28.94
N SER A 672 13.66 -17.77 -27.91
CA SER A 672 14.01 -16.36 -27.96
C SER A 672 14.79 -15.94 -26.72
N ALA A 673 15.27 -14.69 -26.73
CA ALA A 673 15.81 -14.00 -25.56
C ALA A 673 15.44 -12.52 -25.59
N PRO A 674 15.21 -11.86 -24.42
CA PRO A 674 14.99 -10.43 -24.37
C PRO A 674 16.19 -9.63 -24.90
N GLY A 675 15.93 -8.59 -25.69
CA GLY A 675 16.99 -7.82 -26.35
C GLY A 675 17.92 -7.04 -25.40
N ASP A 676 17.50 -6.78 -24.16
CA ASP A 676 18.33 -6.12 -23.14
C ASP A 676 19.29 -7.06 -22.40
N ARG A 677 19.39 -8.33 -22.81
CA ARG A 677 20.35 -9.28 -22.24
C ARG A 677 21.73 -9.13 -22.88
N ARG A 678 22.77 -9.48 -22.14
CA ARG A 678 24.16 -9.49 -22.68
C ARG A 678 24.29 -10.55 -23.78
N ASN A 679 25.17 -10.31 -24.74
CA ASN A 679 25.39 -11.28 -25.82
C ASN A 679 25.75 -12.68 -25.33
N GLN A 680 26.56 -12.75 -24.27
CA GLN A 680 26.94 -14.03 -23.65
C GLN A 680 25.75 -14.81 -23.10
N ASP A 681 24.74 -14.13 -22.56
CA ASP A 681 23.53 -14.76 -22.02
C ASP A 681 22.65 -15.29 -23.17
N ILE A 682 22.54 -14.51 -24.26
CA ILE A 682 21.80 -14.92 -25.47
C ILE A 682 22.49 -16.11 -26.13
N GLN A 683 23.83 -16.08 -26.23
CA GLN A 683 24.64 -17.19 -26.79
C GLN A 683 24.50 -18.45 -25.93
N ALA A 684 24.52 -18.34 -24.59
CA ALA A 684 24.30 -19.46 -23.69
C ALA A 684 22.94 -20.13 -23.92
N ILE A 685 21.85 -19.32 -24.11
CA ILE A 685 20.53 -19.87 -24.49
C ILE A 685 20.63 -20.65 -25.83
N GLY A 686 21.31 -20.11 -26.83
CA GLY A 686 21.50 -20.77 -28.11
C GLY A 686 22.29 -22.10 -28.00
N GLU A 687 23.36 -22.12 -27.19
CA GLU A 687 24.11 -23.34 -26.92
C GLU A 687 23.31 -24.43 -26.23
N ILE A 688 22.52 -24.07 -25.23
CA ILE A 688 21.63 -24.99 -24.52
C ILE A 688 20.60 -25.55 -25.50
N ALA A 689 19.95 -24.68 -26.29
CA ALA A 689 18.96 -25.06 -27.28
C ALA A 689 19.55 -26.00 -28.35
N GLY A 690 20.75 -25.72 -28.88
CA GLY A 690 21.41 -26.54 -29.86
C GLY A 690 21.77 -27.96 -29.41
N ARG A 691 22.06 -28.11 -28.10
CA ARG A 691 22.32 -29.44 -27.49
C ARG A 691 21.04 -30.22 -27.12
N THR A 692 19.92 -29.52 -27.05
CA THR A 692 18.67 -30.09 -26.51
C THR A 692 17.68 -30.48 -27.59
N PHE A 693 17.52 -29.62 -28.61
CA PHE A 693 16.50 -29.79 -29.63
C PHE A 693 17.03 -30.42 -30.92
N ASP A 694 16.21 -31.24 -31.55
CA ASP A 694 16.50 -31.83 -32.87
C ASP A 694 16.16 -30.86 -34.01
N LEU A 695 15.21 -29.93 -33.78
CA LEU A 695 14.82 -28.83 -34.65
C LEU A 695 14.63 -27.56 -33.83
N LEU A 696 15.11 -26.43 -34.32
CA LEU A 696 15.09 -25.17 -33.61
C LEU A 696 14.52 -24.04 -34.47
N PHE A 697 13.53 -23.32 -33.92
CA PHE A 697 13.01 -22.08 -34.46
C PHE A 697 13.52 -20.92 -33.59
N CYS A 698 14.41 -20.08 -34.15
CA CYS A 698 14.94 -18.90 -33.49
C CYS A 698 14.05 -17.70 -33.80
N ARG A 699 13.50 -17.06 -32.79
CA ARG A 699 12.63 -15.91 -32.94
C ARG A 699 13.11 -14.69 -32.16
N GLU A 700 12.50 -13.54 -32.36
CA GLU A 700 12.71 -12.33 -31.59
C GLU A 700 11.53 -12.04 -30.66
N ASP A 701 11.80 -11.33 -29.55
CA ASP A 701 10.73 -10.80 -28.71
C ASP A 701 10.05 -9.61 -29.40
N HIS A 702 8.78 -9.36 -29.08
CA HIS A 702 8.02 -8.21 -29.59
C HIS A 702 8.75 -6.90 -29.36
N SER A 703 9.38 -6.73 -28.21
CA SER A 703 10.22 -5.58 -27.88
C SER A 703 11.70 -5.92 -28.04
N ARG A 704 12.33 -5.37 -29.07
CA ARG A 704 13.76 -5.56 -29.33
C ARG A 704 14.67 -4.84 -28.35
N ARG A 705 14.13 -3.96 -27.53
CA ARG A 705 14.83 -3.22 -26.46
C ARG A 705 16.16 -2.59 -26.91
N GLY A 706 16.15 -1.98 -28.12
CA GLY A 706 17.29 -1.26 -28.71
C GLY A 706 18.20 -2.08 -29.63
N ARG A 707 17.95 -3.39 -29.84
CA ARG A 707 18.71 -4.21 -30.78
C ARG A 707 18.18 -4.10 -32.21
N ALA A 708 19.08 -4.38 -33.18
CA ALA A 708 18.72 -4.48 -34.59
C ALA A 708 17.81 -5.69 -34.86
N ALA A 709 17.05 -5.62 -35.95
CA ALA A 709 16.26 -6.76 -36.42
C ALA A 709 17.17 -7.96 -36.72
N SER A 710 16.74 -9.16 -36.42
CA SER A 710 17.44 -10.43 -36.54
C SER A 710 18.70 -10.63 -35.67
N GLU A 711 19.06 -9.66 -34.85
CA GLU A 711 20.29 -9.75 -34.05
C GLU A 711 20.21 -10.84 -32.99
N VAL A 712 19.10 -10.92 -32.24
CA VAL A 712 18.90 -11.92 -31.19
C VAL A 712 18.74 -13.30 -31.80
N ALA A 713 17.87 -13.46 -32.80
CA ALA A 713 17.64 -14.73 -33.49
C ALA A 713 18.96 -15.25 -34.12
N GLY A 714 19.72 -14.38 -34.76
CA GLY A 714 21.00 -14.73 -35.34
C GLY A 714 22.10 -15.10 -34.33
N LEU A 715 22.08 -14.47 -33.11
CA LEU A 715 22.99 -14.89 -32.02
C LEU A 715 22.65 -16.29 -31.51
N ILE A 716 21.36 -16.58 -31.31
CA ILE A 716 20.88 -17.90 -30.89
C ILE A 716 21.24 -18.95 -31.95
N HIS A 717 20.95 -18.68 -33.23
CA HIS A 717 21.27 -19.56 -34.37
C HIS A 717 22.74 -19.94 -34.38
N ARG A 718 23.65 -18.94 -34.45
CA ARG A 718 25.10 -19.18 -34.48
C ARG A 718 25.58 -20.00 -33.28
N ALA A 719 25.07 -19.72 -32.11
CA ALA A 719 25.45 -20.45 -30.90
C ALA A 719 24.93 -21.90 -30.91
N ALA A 720 23.71 -22.13 -31.40
CA ALA A 720 23.12 -23.46 -31.55
C ALA A 720 23.90 -24.30 -32.58
N ALA A 721 24.26 -23.69 -33.71
CA ALA A 721 25.10 -24.35 -34.74
C ALA A 721 26.50 -24.70 -34.20
N ALA A 722 27.12 -23.77 -33.47
CA ALA A 722 28.41 -24.03 -32.81
C ALA A 722 28.33 -25.13 -31.75
N ALA A 723 27.16 -25.31 -31.12
CA ALA A 723 26.88 -26.37 -30.13
C ALA A 723 26.63 -27.74 -30.78
N GLY A 724 26.60 -27.83 -32.13
CA GLY A 724 26.51 -29.06 -32.88
C GLY A 724 25.19 -29.34 -33.59
N LEU A 725 24.20 -28.46 -33.52
CA LEU A 725 22.95 -28.60 -34.29
C LEU A 725 23.21 -28.16 -35.75
N PRO A 726 22.97 -29.02 -36.76
CA PRO A 726 23.19 -28.65 -38.15
C PRO A 726 22.35 -27.45 -38.59
N ASP A 727 22.92 -26.51 -39.36
CA ASP A 727 22.21 -25.32 -39.89
C ASP A 727 20.88 -25.67 -40.59
N ALA A 728 20.84 -26.81 -41.31
CA ALA A 728 19.60 -27.27 -41.94
C ALA A 728 18.48 -27.62 -40.97
N ARG A 729 18.74 -27.68 -39.67
CA ARG A 729 17.78 -27.94 -38.59
C ARG A 729 17.49 -26.70 -37.74
N ILE A 730 18.00 -25.53 -38.13
CA ILE A 730 17.76 -24.25 -37.45
C ILE A 730 17.06 -23.33 -38.45
N ALA A 731 15.93 -22.78 -38.00
CA ALA A 731 15.17 -21.80 -38.77
C ALA A 731 15.09 -20.47 -38.01
N GLU A 732 15.36 -19.37 -38.72
CA GLU A 732 15.10 -18.02 -38.17
C GLU A 732 13.71 -17.56 -38.63
N VAL A 733 12.76 -17.45 -37.68
CA VAL A 733 11.43 -16.94 -37.92
C VAL A 733 11.17 -15.88 -36.84
N TRP A 734 11.28 -14.62 -37.21
CA TRP A 734 11.39 -13.52 -36.24
C TRP A 734 10.10 -13.21 -35.49
N ASP A 735 8.93 -13.39 -36.13
CA ASP A 735 7.64 -13.20 -35.46
C ASP A 735 7.26 -14.42 -34.64
N GLU A 736 6.79 -14.19 -33.40
CA GLU A 736 6.43 -15.27 -32.47
C GLU A 736 5.29 -16.13 -32.99
N THR A 737 4.24 -15.49 -33.54
CA THR A 737 3.06 -16.21 -34.07
C THR A 737 3.41 -17.06 -35.28
N GLU A 738 4.25 -16.53 -36.19
CA GLU A 738 4.74 -17.26 -37.36
C GLU A 738 5.66 -18.42 -36.95
N ALA A 739 6.57 -18.21 -35.99
CA ALA A 739 7.46 -19.24 -35.48
C ALA A 739 6.71 -20.40 -34.84
N ILE A 740 5.70 -20.09 -34.01
CA ILE A 740 4.83 -21.10 -33.38
C ILE A 740 4.02 -21.86 -34.45
N ALA A 741 3.44 -21.14 -35.43
CA ALA A 741 2.70 -21.78 -36.54
C ALA A 741 3.58 -22.72 -37.35
N ALA A 742 4.81 -22.31 -37.69
CA ALA A 742 5.77 -23.15 -38.42
C ALA A 742 6.18 -24.38 -37.60
N ALA A 743 6.43 -24.23 -36.31
CA ALA A 743 6.77 -25.33 -35.41
C ALA A 743 5.61 -26.34 -35.26
N LEU A 744 4.38 -25.86 -35.05
CA LEU A 744 3.18 -26.69 -34.98
C LEU A 744 2.95 -27.47 -36.31
N ALA A 745 3.14 -26.82 -37.48
CA ALA A 745 3.03 -27.44 -38.78
C ALA A 745 4.13 -28.49 -39.05
N THR A 746 5.28 -28.35 -38.43
CA THR A 746 6.43 -29.26 -38.61
C THR A 746 6.37 -30.46 -37.68
N ALA A 747 5.66 -30.32 -36.53
CA ALA A 747 5.56 -31.38 -35.54
C ALA A 747 4.77 -32.61 -36.05
N GLN A 748 5.28 -33.78 -35.71
CA GLN A 748 4.74 -35.09 -36.10
C GLN A 748 4.33 -35.88 -34.86
N ARG A 749 3.60 -36.99 -35.09
CA ARG A 749 3.19 -37.87 -34.00
C ARG A 749 4.39 -38.34 -33.17
N GLY A 750 4.28 -38.20 -31.85
CA GLY A 750 5.29 -38.61 -30.90
C GLY A 750 6.35 -37.52 -30.62
N ASP A 751 6.35 -36.39 -31.36
CA ASP A 751 7.25 -35.28 -31.11
C ASP A 751 6.92 -34.53 -29.79
N LEU A 752 7.93 -33.85 -29.23
CA LEU A 752 7.78 -32.92 -28.11
C LEU A 752 8.12 -31.52 -28.62
N LEU A 753 7.14 -30.64 -28.66
CA LEU A 753 7.30 -29.23 -29.02
C LEU A 753 7.39 -28.38 -27.74
N VAL A 754 8.45 -27.61 -27.59
CA VAL A 754 8.65 -26.65 -26.48
C VAL A 754 8.65 -25.23 -27.02
N ILE A 755 7.78 -24.40 -26.49
CA ILE A 755 7.62 -23.01 -26.91
C ILE A 755 7.99 -22.12 -25.72
N PHE A 756 9.08 -21.37 -25.84
CA PHE A 756 9.39 -20.28 -24.91
C PHE A 756 8.66 -19.02 -25.40
N ALA A 757 7.52 -18.72 -24.79
CA ALA A 757 6.61 -17.68 -25.25
C ALA A 757 6.81 -16.34 -24.52
N ASP A 758 6.77 -15.22 -25.26
CA ASP A 758 6.69 -13.85 -24.72
C ASP A 758 5.22 -13.47 -24.46
N ASP A 759 4.34 -13.59 -25.49
CA ASP A 759 2.88 -13.53 -25.30
C ASP A 759 2.31 -14.92 -25.04
N VAL A 760 2.33 -15.29 -23.75
CA VAL A 760 1.83 -16.60 -23.30
C VAL A 760 0.36 -16.85 -23.68
N GLN A 761 -0.50 -15.81 -23.67
CA GLN A 761 -1.92 -15.99 -23.97
C GLN A 761 -2.16 -16.23 -25.45
N ALA A 762 -1.46 -15.50 -26.32
CA ALA A 762 -1.53 -15.71 -27.78
C ALA A 762 -0.97 -17.08 -28.16
N ALA A 763 0.21 -17.43 -27.62
CA ALA A 763 0.85 -18.73 -27.84
C ALA A 763 -0.05 -19.89 -27.39
N TRP A 764 -0.66 -19.81 -26.20
CA TRP A 764 -1.56 -20.85 -25.70
C TRP A 764 -2.81 -20.99 -26.56
N LYS A 765 -3.44 -19.89 -26.98
CA LYS A 765 -4.58 -19.92 -27.91
C LYS A 765 -4.21 -20.57 -29.24
N GLN A 766 -3.03 -20.24 -29.78
CA GLN A 766 -2.55 -20.82 -31.02
C GLN A 766 -2.35 -22.33 -30.92
N VAL A 767 -1.82 -22.79 -29.77
CA VAL A 767 -1.65 -24.23 -29.50
C VAL A 767 -3.02 -24.95 -29.40
N ILE A 768 -3.96 -24.45 -28.58
CA ILE A 768 -5.23 -25.17 -28.37
C ILE A 768 -6.15 -25.17 -29.59
N TYR A 769 -6.07 -24.13 -30.43
CA TYR A 769 -6.92 -24.05 -31.66
C TYR A 769 -6.26 -24.60 -32.93
N TRP A 770 -5.03 -25.10 -32.84
CA TRP A 770 -4.35 -25.71 -33.96
C TRP A 770 -5.13 -26.92 -34.49
N GLY A 771 -5.43 -26.96 -35.82
CA GLY A 771 -6.16 -28.03 -36.46
C GLY A 771 -7.68 -28.04 -36.25
N GLN A 772 -8.26 -27.07 -35.54
CA GLN A 772 -9.72 -27.03 -35.27
C GLN A 772 -10.53 -26.22 -36.29
N GLY A 773 -10.02 -25.97 -37.49
CA GLY A 773 -10.81 -25.47 -38.64
C GLY A 773 -11.35 -24.04 -38.49
N ARG A 774 -10.63 -23.10 -37.86
CA ARG A 774 -10.90 -21.68 -38.01
C ARG A 774 -10.08 -21.06 -39.14
N PRO A 775 -10.58 -20.00 -39.83
CA PRO A 775 -9.94 -19.48 -41.05
C PRO A 775 -8.50 -19.10 -40.81
N GLU A 776 -7.68 -19.47 -41.76
CA GLU A 776 -6.26 -19.31 -41.87
C GLU A 776 -5.81 -17.90 -41.46
N SER A 777 -4.91 -17.84 -40.50
CA SER A 777 -3.94 -16.74 -40.41
C SER A 777 -3.11 -16.76 -41.70
N PRO A 778 -2.65 -15.61 -42.22
CA PRO A 778 -2.02 -15.53 -43.53
C PRO A 778 -0.85 -16.50 -43.60
N THR A 779 -0.79 -17.28 -44.68
CA THR A 779 0.29 -18.19 -45.00
C THR A 779 1.62 -17.48 -44.87
N PRO A 780 2.59 -18.01 -44.09
CA PRO A 780 3.90 -17.37 -43.97
C PRO A 780 4.57 -17.25 -45.34
N ARG A 781 4.90 -16.04 -45.77
CA ARG A 781 5.74 -15.82 -46.91
C ARG A 781 7.16 -16.25 -46.52
N GLY A 782 7.52 -17.49 -46.89
CA GLY A 782 8.89 -18.00 -46.80
C GLY A 782 9.17 -18.87 -45.57
N ALA A 783 8.34 -19.90 -45.31
CA ALA A 783 8.75 -20.94 -44.36
C ALA A 783 9.99 -21.65 -44.88
N PRO A 784 11.09 -21.77 -44.07
CA PRO A 784 12.26 -22.51 -44.48
C PRO A 784 11.87 -23.96 -44.70
N ALA A 785 12.17 -24.48 -45.91
CA ALA A 785 11.99 -25.88 -46.21
C ALA A 785 13.08 -26.68 -45.49
N PHE A 786 12.72 -27.35 -44.39
CA PHE A 786 13.56 -28.47 -43.93
C PHE A 786 13.49 -29.55 -44.99
N ALA A 787 14.62 -29.98 -45.51
CA ALA A 787 14.69 -31.02 -46.55
C ALA A 787 13.93 -32.28 -46.07
N PRO A 788 12.97 -32.83 -46.86
CA PRO A 788 12.20 -33.99 -46.47
C PRO A 788 13.00 -35.26 -46.63
N GLU A 789 13.24 -35.99 -45.55
CA GLU A 789 13.47 -37.42 -45.63
C GLU A 789 12.23 -38.12 -45.10
N LEU A 790 11.58 -38.86 -46.07
CA LEU A 790 10.63 -39.94 -45.96
C LEU A 790 9.15 -39.65 -46.28
N SER A 791 8.88 -40.10 -47.53
CA SER A 791 7.68 -40.72 -48.09
C SER A 791 6.31 -40.08 -47.94
N ALA A 792 5.89 -39.67 -49.12
CA ALA A 792 4.51 -39.30 -49.42
C ALA A 792 3.59 -40.49 -49.62
N SER A 793 2.29 -40.31 -49.34
CA SER A 793 1.23 -40.71 -50.30
C SER A 793 -0.10 -40.03 -49.95
N PRO A 794 -1.03 -39.93 -50.95
CA PRO A 794 -1.66 -38.67 -51.28
C PRO A 794 -3.20 -38.60 -51.17
N ALA A 795 -3.68 -37.34 -51.27
CA ALA A 795 -4.90 -36.89 -51.96
C ALA A 795 -6.31 -37.23 -51.46
N ALA A 796 -7.11 -36.19 -51.29
CA ALA A 796 -8.24 -35.82 -52.17
C ALA A 796 -8.86 -34.52 -51.62
N SER A 797 -8.84 -33.58 -52.35
CA SER A 797 -9.64 -32.65 -53.14
C SER A 797 -11.11 -32.44 -52.76
N GLU A 798 -11.45 -31.13 -52.87
CA GLU A 798 -12.70 -30.48 -53.32
C GLU A 798 -13.76 -30.16 -52.24
N THR A 799 -14.48 -29.11 -52.26
CA THR A 799 -14.70 -27.82 -52.97
C THR A 799 -15.76 -26.99 -52.26
N LEU A 800 -15.62 -25.68 -52.34
CA LEU A 800 -16.65 -24.63 -52.58
C LEU A 800 -17.60 -24.07 -51.47
N LEU A 801 -17.45 -22.77 -51.37
CA LEU A 801 -18.41 -21.64 -51.37
C LEU A 801 -19.05 -21.15 -50.09
N GLY A 802 -18.84 -19.83 -49.90
CA GLY A 802 -19.84 -18.90 -49.36
C GLY A 802 -19.36 -17.75 -48.50
N GLU A 803 -19.16 -16.58 -49.08
CA GLU A 803 -18.86 -15.32 -48.40
C GLU A 803 -20.07 -14.74 -47.64
N ALA A 804 -19.84 -14.07 -46.53
CA ALA A 804 -20.50 -12.83 -46.13
C ALA A 804 -19.76 -12.15 -44.96
N PRO A 805 -19.84 -10.81 -44.85
CA PRO A 805 -18.74 -9.96 -44.32
C PRO A 805 -18.80 -9.67 -42.82
N ALA A 806 -17.60 -9.32 -42.30
CA ALA A 806 -17.34 -8.90 -40.91
C ALA A 806 -17.70 -7.43 -40.65
N PRO A 807 -18.02 -7.03 -39.42
CA PRO A 807 -17.94 -5.63 -39.02
C PRO A 807 -16.59 -5.30 -38.39
N GLU A 808 -16.02 -4.20 -38.84
CA GLU A 808 -14.80 -3.58 -38.32
C GLU A 808 -14.98 -3.09 -36.88
N THR A 809 -14.03 -3.45 -36.03
CA THR A 809 -13.82 -2.72 -34.77
C THR A 809 -12.37 -2.24 -34.71
N ARG A 810 -12.20 -0.95 -34.89
CA ARG A 810 -10.90 -0.25 -34.77
C ARG A 810 -10.51 -0.21 -33.28
N VAL A 811 -9.42 -0.83 -32.93
CA VAL A 811 -8.69 -0.60 -31.69
C VAL A 811 -7.62 0.45 -31.96
N ARG A 812 -7.72 1.61 -31.34
CA ARG A 812 -6.70 2.64 -31.35
C ARG A 812 -5.66 2.30 -30.27
N SER A 813 -4.42 2.14 -30.69
CA SER A 813 -3.25 2.14 -29.82
C SER A 813 -3.04 3.53 -29.21
N LEU A 814 -2.92 3.60 -27.88
CA LEU A 814 -2.51 4.80 -27.16
C LEU A 814 -1.00 4.72 -26.91
N HIS A 815 -0.25 5.57 -27.62
CA HIS A 815 1.10 5.96 -27.25
C HIS A 815 1.05 6.94 -26.08
N ALA A 816 1.87 6.67 -25.07
CA ALA A 816 2.08 7.58 -23.95
C ALA A 816 2.88 8.82 -24.42
N ALA A 817 2.31 9.98 -24.20
CA ALA A 817 3.00 11.27 -24.14
C ALA A 817 2.46 12.00 -22.91
N ASP A 818 3.38 12.29 -22.02
CA ASP A 818 3.50 13.39 -21.07
C ASP A 818 2.23 14.05 -20.49
N GLY A 819 2.15 14.05 -19.15
CA GLY A 819 1.60 15.15 -18.35
C GLY A 819 0.08 15.21 -18.22
N SER A 820 -0.40 14.89 -17.02
CA SER A 820 -1.67 15.36 -16.44
C SER A 820 -2.98 15.04 -17.21
N ASP A 821 -3.65 13.96 -16.83
CA ASP A 821 -5.11 13.97 -16.85
C ASP A 821 -5.70 12.96 -15.83
N ARG A 822 -6.71 13.48 -15.13
CA ARG A 822 -7.44 12.84 -14.04
C ARG A 822 -8.35 11.75 -14.61
N PHE A 823 -8.23 10.54 -14.15
CA PHE A 823 -9.18 9.45 -14.41
C PHE A 823 -10.54 9.80 -13.80
N ARG A 824 -11.54 9.98 -14.67
CA ARG A 824 -12.97 9.93 -14.32
C ARG A 824 -13.50 8.56 -14.72
N LEU A 825 -14.06 7.84 -13.75
CA LEU A 825 -14.85 6.64 -14.00
C LEU A 825 -16.14 7.01 -14.76
N PRO A 826 -16.62 6.17 -15.71
CA PRO A 826 -17.91 6.38 -16.35
C PRO A 826 -19.05 6.10 -15.34
N PRO A 827 -20.21 6.78 -15.52
CA PRO A 827 -21.36 6.60 -14.62
C PRO A 827 -21.98 5.22 -14.79
N VAL A 828 -22.25 4.57 -13.67
CA VAL A 828 -23.04 3.34 -13.59
C VAL A 828 -24.52 3.70 -13.81
N GLU A 829 -25.13 3.21 -14.88
CA GLU A 829 -26.57 3.28 -15.08
C GLU A 829 -27.30 2.47 -14.01
N ARG A 830 -28.07 3.15 -13.17
CA ARG A 830 -28.99 2.52 -12.22
C ARG A 830 -30.29 2.20 -12.95
N SER A 831 -30.58 0.94 -13.13
CA SER A 831 -31.94 0.46 -13.45
C SER A 831 -32.82 0.61 -12.19
N SER A 832 -33.90 1.38 -12.30
CA SER A 832 -34.91 1.54 -11.27
C SER A 832 -35.69 0.25 -11.05
N PRO A 833 -35.98 -0.16 -9.82
CA PRO A 833 -36.95 -1.21 -9.57
C PRO A 833 -38.38 -0.66 -9.53
N ALA A 834 -39.27 -1.43 -10.15
CA ALA A 834 -40.71 -1.16 -10.20
C ALA A 834 -41.35 -1.24 -8.80
N ALA A 835 -42.36 -0.38 -8.60
CA ALA A 835 -43.17 -0.31 -7.40
C ALA A 835 -43.95 -1.62 -7.11
N PRO A 836 -44.10 -2.04 -5.86
CA PRO A 836 -45.05 -3.08 -5.49
C PRO A 836 -46.40 -2.49 -5.12
N THR A 837 -47.43 -3.14 -5.68
CA THR A 837 -48.85 -2.92 -5.40
C THR A 837 -49.22 -3.36 -3.98
N ALA A 838 -50.16 -2.60 -3.41
CA ALA A 838 -50.74 -2.82 -2.11
C ALA A 838 -51.55 -4.14 -2.00
N GLY A 839 -51.40 -4.82 -0.88
CA GLY A 839 -52.26 -5.93 -0.45
C GLY A 839 -52.33 -6.01 1.06
N ARG A 840 -53.56 -5.93 1.56
CA ARG A 840 -54.04 -5.88 2.94
C ARG A 840 -53.62 -7.05 3.85
N GLY A 841 -53.22 -6.79 5.12
CA GLY A 841 -54.15 -7.00 6.26
C GLY A 841 -53.88 -8.25 7.13
N VAL A 842 -53.98 -8.06 8.45
CA VAL A 842 -54.19 -9.06 9.55
C VAL A 842 -52.85 -9.57 10.14
N GLY A 843 -52.38 -9.28 11.40
CA GLY A 843 -53.05 -9.23 12.67
C GLY A 843 -52.45 -10.25 13.61
N HIS A 844 -52.01 -9.84 14.79
CA HIS A 844 -51.81 -10.53 16.09
C HIS A 844 -50.48 -11.29 16.38
N ASP A 845 -49.88 -10.79 17.48
CA ASP A 845 -49.40 -11.42 18.73
C ASP A 845 -48.26 -12.48 18.64
N ASP A 846 -47.12 -12.16 19.16
CA ASP A 846 -46.48 -12.28 20.49
C ASP A 846 -45.05 -11.66 20.52
#